data_ff27b38b36548598c8abc6aa15639f5a
#
_entry.id   ff27b38b36548598c8abc6aa15639f5a
#
_cell.length_a   1.000
_cell.length_b   1.000
_cell.length_c   1.000
_cell.angle_alpha   90.00
_cell.angle_beta   90.00
_cell.angle_gamma   90.00
#
_symmetry.space_group_name_H-M   'P 1'
#
loop_
_entity.id
_entity.type
_entity.pdbx_description
1 polymer ?
#
loop_
_entity_poly.entity_id
_entity_poly.type
_entity_poly.pdbx_seq_one_letter_code
_entity_poly.pdbx_strand_id
1 'polypeptide(L)'
;MKEIKDIRIPVTIGGVTFKNPFFVASGPTTKSVRQLIEIERTGWAAASIKLSIDPAPYINRKPRYSLFKDRDALAFTAEKRLTFQEGLQLIRDAKPKLHDLLLMANITYAGDEGAAGWVNMAVEFEKAGADIIELNMCCPNMSYNVEMTSGGSCSAKKQTGASMGQQADVAAEICRAVKSAISIPLFVKLTPEGGQIAKVAKALYEAGADAVGGTGNRLGMPPIDIDDPGKAFYHLQKEISMGCHCGKWLKPLAQRDTYEIRKVCGMEKPIMAAGGITNWRDAVEMVLCGGTLLGVCAETLISGYDICRPMIEGLDKYMQEHGYTDLAQMRGLVVPEVRTANDVTIFAGYARVKEPNLAAPCKSACPHHVPTQAYIQKIAKGEYKEAFDLITGKNPLQSICALVCNHPCEDACIRSTYDSPVKIRQLKRFVLEYGRAQGWKPAWATAEPNGHKVAVIGAGPAGLACAAELRKGGYEVTVFEKESVAGGMLALGMPNYVLDKNVLAEEVAALTEQGVKFEFGKALGKDFTIDCLKNAGFEAIFAAIGNGKKVSSAISGAENALDALELLKSVSAGDAPKLAETVAVVGKGFAAMDAARTAIRLGAKRVTLLWSGAYGKGSADQEALALAQEEGVVLLDNAAVTAIAADSVSLERGGIPMNIPCNQVILANEYVADDAVLSGIEMKNGFVKIESGRTGIAGVYAGGNAVRKANVITAIAAGKNAAAVIDKDIRGENATLEGVPATKTVNPEIVRQRTGYLKKDSGKLNLNAPAAQRIAGFDISERVMTEAEAQKEASRCLNCGCGEGCQLCKTICTDFAPEIIGPDTMHIRKEDCVACGMCFNRCPNGNIEMVDLGYTV
;
A
#
# COMPACT_ATOMS: atom_id res chain seq x y z
N MET A 1 -24.16 -1.88 23.83
CA MET A 1 -24.22 -2.98 22.83
C MET A 1 -25.23 -3.98 23.35
N LYS A 2 -26.22 -4.37 22.53
CA LYS A 2 -27.13 -5.46 22.89
C LYS A 2 -26.30 -6.75 23.09
N GLU A 3 -26.62 -7.56 24.08
CA GLU A 3 -26.06 -8.90 24.14
C GLU A 3 -26.58 -9.71 22.93
N ILE A 4 -25.78 -10.65 22.41
CA ILE A 4 -26.22 -11.52 21.28
C ILE A 4 -27.55 -12.20 21.55
N LYS A 5 -27.81 -12.51 22.82
CA LYS A 5 -29.09 -13.12 23.27
C LYS A 5 -30.31 -12.26 22.97
N ASP A 6 -30.13 -10.96 22.77
CA ASP A 6 -31.21 -10.00 22.50
C ASP A 6 -31.48 -9.78 21.02
N ILE A 7 -30.57 -10.25 20.11
CA ILE A 7 -30.77 -10.14 18.67
C ILE A 7 -31.42 -11.45 18.17
N ARG A 8 -32.71 -11.36 17.83
CA ARG A 8 -33.44 -12.47 17.25
C ARG A 8 -33.90 -12.14 15.83
N ILE A 9 -33.48 -12.94 14.87
CA ILE A 9 -33.93 -12.91 13.47
C ILE A 9 -34.53 -14.29 13.18
N PRO A 10 -35.71 -14.60 13.74
CA PRO A 10 -36.23 -15.97 13.71
C PRO A 10 -36.64 -16.38 12.31
N VAL A 11 -36.45 -17.67 11.99
CA VAL A 11 -36.91 -18.30 10.75
C VAL A 11 -37.57 -19.61 11.10
N THR A 12 -38.81 -19.81 10.65
CA THR A 12 -39.56 -21.06 10.90
C THR A 12 -39.72 -21.88 9.63
N ILE A 13 -39.34 -23.15 9.68
CA ILE A 13 -39.40 -24.08 8.56
C ILE A 13 -39.89 -25.43 9.07
N GLY A 14 -40.93 -26.00 8.46
CA GLY A 14 -41.47 -27.33 8.82
C GLY A 14 -41.88 -27.41 10.30
N GLY A 15 -42.30 -26.32 10.92
CA GLY A 15 -42.71 -26.26 12.34
C GLY A 15 -41.53 -26.05 13.32
N VAL A 16 -40.29 -26.03 12.87
CA VAL A 16 -39.13 -25.79 13.72
C VAL A 16 -38.65 -24.34 13.53
N THR A 17 -38.39 -23.63 14.65
CA THR A 17 -37.94 -22.23 14.64
C THR A 17 -36.46 -22.11 14.95
N PHE A 18 -35.69 -21.56 14.02
CA PHE A 18 -34.29 -21.15 14.15
C PHE A 18 -34.24 -19.77 14.81
N LYS A 19 -33.40 -19.57 15.84
CA LYS A 19 -33.25 -18.27 16.52
C LYS A 19 -32.66 -17.17 15.63
N ASN A 20 -31.91 -17.56 14.59
CA ASN A 20 -31.38 -16.71 13.52
C ASN A 20 -31.18 -17.59 12.25
N PRO A 21 -30.93 -16.99 11.07
CA PRO A 21 -30.85 -17.79 9.82
C PRO A 21 -29.52 -18.58 9.65
N PHE A 22 -28.55 -18.41 10.55
CA PHE A 22 -27.21 -19.01 10.37
C PHE A 22 -27.10 -20.41 10.96
N PHE A 23 -26.53 -21.31 10.17
CA PHE A 23 -26.22 -22.65 10.64
C PHE A 23 -24.82 -23.09 10.19
N VAL A 24 -24.14 -23.93 10.98
CA VAL A 24 -22.88 -24.54 10.56
C VAL A 24 -23.21 -25.74 9.67
N ALA A 25 -22.87 -25.63 8.39
CA ALA A 25 -23.13 -26.69 7.42
C ALA A 25 -22.20 -27.89 7.65
N SER A 26 -22.69 -29.08 7.31
CA SER A 26 -21.97 -30.34 7.51
C SER A 26 -20.55 -30.33 6.97
N GLY A 27 -19.59 -30.50 7.85
CA GLY A 27 -18.18 -30.42 7.53
C GLY A 27 -17.27 -30.97 8.65
N PRO A 28 -15.98 -30.70 8.58
CA PRO A 28 -15.01 -31.14 9.59
C PRO A 28 -15.22 -30.50 10.96
N THR A 29 -15.97 -29.41 11.02
CA THR A 29 -16.25 -28.64 12.22
C THR A 29 -17.53 -29.07 12.97
N THR A 30 -18.20 -30.17 12.55
CA THR A 30 -19.47 -30.65 13.13
C THR A 30 -19.46 -32.15 13.46
N LYS A 31 -18.31 -32.70 13.86
CA LYS A 31 -18.13 -34.17 14.04
C LYS A 31 -17.92 -34.61 15.49
N SER A 32 -18.06 -33.75 16.46
CA SER A 32 -17.87 -34.11 17.87
C SER A 32 -18.77 -33.27 18.77
N VAL A 33 -19.14 -33.82 19.93
CA VAL A 33 -19.95 -33.14 20.95
C VAL A 33 -19.31 -31.81 21.37
N ARG A 34 -18.00 -31.77 21.55
CA ARG A 34 -17.30 -30.55 21.93
C ARG A 34 -17.46 -29.44 20.88
N GLN A 35 -17.42 -29.77 19.60
CA GLN A 35 -17.66 -28.80 18.53
C GLN A 35 -19.08 -28.28 18.53
N LEU A 36 -20.09 -29.14 18.76
CA LEU A 36 -21.51 -28.73 18.82
C LEU A 36 -21.79 -27.81 20.01
N ILE A 37 -21.20 -28.08 21.17
CA ILE A 37 -21.27 -27.18 22.34
C ILE A 37 -20.66 -25.80 22.01
N GLU A 38 -19.52 -25.79 21.32
CA GLU A 38 -18.86 -24.54 20.94
C GLU A 38 -19.65 -23.75 19.88
N ILE A 39 -20.30 -24.44 18.96
CA ILE A 39 -21.21 -23.83 17.97
C ILE A 39 -22.40 -23.18 18.70
N GLU A 40 -23.01 -23.85 19.68
CA GLU A 40 -24.08 -23.25 20.47
C GLU A 40 -23.61 -22.00 21.22
N ARG A 41 -22.44 -22.11 21.93
CA ARG A 41 -21.85 -21.01 22.70
C ARG A 41 -21.61 -19.76 21.86
N THR A 42 -21.28 -19.91 20.59
CA THR A 42 -20.96 -18.80 19.67
C THR A 42 -22.17 -18.22 18.96
N GLY A 43 -23.39 -18.75 19.21
CA GLY A 43 -24.68 -18.14 18.82
C GLY A 43 -25.33 -18.69 17.56
N TRP A 44 -24.75 -19.73 16.94
CA TRP A 44 -25.37 -20.40 15.78
C TRP A 44 -26.75 -20.97 16.14
N ALA A 45 -27.67 -20.94 15.17
CA ALA A 45 -29.02 -21.47 15.38
C ALA A 45 -29.11 -22.97 15.18
N ALA A 46 -28.29 -23.52 14.28
CA ALA A 46 -28.28 -24.95 14.01
C ALA A 46 -26.90 -25.44 13.59
N ALA A 47 -26.70 -26.75 13.65
CA ALA A 47 -25.53 -27.44 13.11
C ALA A 47 -25.97 -28.70 12.36
N SER A 48 -25.54 -28.81 11.08
CA SER A 48 -25.63 -30.04 10.33
C SER A 48 -24.44 -30.91 10.71
N ILE A 49 -24.67 -32.05 11.35
CA ILE A 49 -23.58 -32.93 11.77
C ILE A 49 -22.80 -33.45 10.56
N LYS A 50 -21.54 -33.84 10.78
CA LYS A 50 -20.72 -34.44 9.71
C LYS A 50 -21.43 -35.61 9.09
N LEU A 51 -21.42 -35.68 7.75
CA LEU A 51 -22.08 -36.72 6.96
C LEU A 51 -21.90 -38.12 7.58
N SER A 52 -23.05 -38.73 7.90
CA SER A 52 -23.17 -40.13 8.32
C SER A 52 -23.57 -41.00 7.14
N ILE A 53 -22.86 -42.10 6.92
CA ILE A 53 -23.03 -42.95 5.75
C ILE A 53 -23.18 -44.41 6.14
N ASP A 54 -24.05 -45.12 5.42
CA ASP A 54 -24.29 -46.57 5.60
C ASP A 54 -24.50 -47.27 4.23
N PRO A 55 -23.84 -48.41 3.97
CA PRO A 55 -22.58 -48.83 4.55
C PRO A 55 -21.45 -47.83 4.20
N ALA A 56 -20.46 -47.74 5.05
CA ALA A 56 -19.34 -46.82 4.82
C ALA A 56 -18.30 -47.46 3.87
N PRO A 57 -18.25 -47.04 2.58
CA PRO A 57 -17.31 -47.65 1.62
C PRO A 57 -15.88 -47.19 1.88
N TYR A 58 -15.70 -46.01 2.45
CA TYR A 58 -14.41 -45.41 2.74
C TYR A 58 -14.51 -44.37 3.84
N ILE A 59 -13.59 -44.40 4.80
CA ILE A 59 -13.47 -43.38 5.85
C ILE A 59 -12.05 -42.87 5.90
N ASN A 60 -11.84 -41.63 5.46
CA ASN A 60 -10.57 -40.95 5.61
C ASN A 60 -10.39 -40.51 7.09
N ARG A 61 -9.46 -41.10 7.78
CA ARG A 61 -9.18 -40.83 9.21
C ARG A 61 -8.23 -39.66 9.41
N LYS A 62 -7.53 -39.20 8.36
CA LYS A 62 -6.51 -38.17 8.40
C LYS A 62 -6.66 -37.22 7.21
N PRO A 63 -7.77 -36.47 7.12
CA PRO A 63 -7.96 -35.50 6.04
C PRO A 63 -6.90 -34.40 6.08
N ARG A 64 -6.53 -33.88 4.92
CA ARG A 64 -5.58 -32.81 4.74
C ARG A 64 -6.26 -31.59 4.17
N TYR A 65 -5.85 -30.42 4.65
CA TYR A 65 -6.36 -29.13 4.24
C TYR A 65 -5.22 -28.26 3.72
N SER A 66 -5.50 -27.45 2.70
CA SER A 66 -4.58 -26.44 2.22
C SER A 66 -5.33 -25.17 1.87
N LEU A 67 -4.83 -24.03 2.33
CA LEU A 67 -5.35 -22.71 1.98
C LEU A 67 -4.55 -22.16 0.81
N PHE A 68 -5.26 -21.57 -0.18
CA PHE A 68 -4.63 -20.75 -1.19
C PHE A 68 -4.12 -19.43 -0.59
N LYS A 69 -3.13 -18.83 -1.23
CA LYS A 69 -2.42 -17.63 -0.72
C LYS A 69 -3.35 -16.51 -0.26
N ASP A 70 -4.41 -16.28 -1.01
CA ASP A 70 -5.36 -15.19 -0.77
C ASP A 70 -6.50 -15.59 0.18
N ARG A 71 -6.45 -16.80 0.74
CA ARG A 71 -7.49 -17.40 1.60
C ARG A 71 -8.88 -17.46 0.97
N ASP A 72 -9.00 -17.18 -0.32
CA ASP A 72 -10.26 -17.22 -1.05
C ASP A 72 -10.75 -18.64 -1.31
N ALA A 73 -9.83 -19.60 -1.30
CA ALA A 73 -10.12 -21.00 -1.49
C ALA A 73 -9.45 -21.89 -0.44
N LEU A 74 -10.20 -22.88 0.02
CA LEU A 74 -9.73 -24.00 0.84
C LEU A 74 -9.86 -25.27 0.00
N ALA A 75 -8.76 -25.99 -0.18
CA ALA A 75 -8.76 -27.30 -0.79
C ALA A 75 -8.52 -28.37 0.27
N PHE A 76 -9.18 -29.51 0.13
CA PHE A 76 -9.01 -30.62 1.06
C PHE A 76 -9.18 -31.97 0.38
N THR A 77 -8.52 -32.97 0.94
CA THR A 77 -8.73 -34.38 0.55
C THR A 77 -10.11 -34.86 1.00
N ALA A 78 -10.48 -36.08 0.60
CA ALA A 78 -11.73 -36.69 1.09
C ALA A 78 -11.82 -36.60 2.62
N GLU A 79 -12.92 -36.04 3.12
CA GLU A 79 -13.18 -35.83 4.53
C GLU A 79 -13.44 -37.11 5.32
N LYS A 80 -13.09 -37.10 6.62
CA LYS A 80 -13.57 -38.13 7.53
C LYS A 80 -15.10 -38.07 7.58
N ARG A 81 -15.78 -39.13 7.18
CA ARG A 81 -17.23 -39.33 7.36
C ARG A 81 -17.48 -40.08 8.67
N LEU A 82 -18.70 -40.00 9.17
CA LEU A 82 -19.15 -40.84 10.26
C LEU A 82 -19.81 -42.11 9.71
N THR A 83 -19.59 -43.20 10.35
CA THR A 83 -20.46 -44.36 10.13
C THR A 83 -21.85 -44.04 10.65
N PHE A 84 -22.85 -44.81 10.24
CA PHE A 84 -24.23 -44.70 10.76
C PHE A 84 -24.25 -44.70 12.29
N GLN A 85 -23.59 -45.66 12.92
CA GLN A 85 -23.54 -45.77 14.38
C GLN A 85 -22.79 -44.59 15.06
N GLU A 86 -21.65 -44.12 14.49
CA GLU A 86 -20.95 -42.97 15.00
C GLU A 86 -21.83 -41.70 14.96
N GLY A 87 -22.63 -41.56 13.89
CA GLY A 87 -23.56 -40.43 13.77
C GLY A 87 -24.71 -40.48 14.79
N LEU A 88 -25.33 -41.64 14.97
CA LEU A 88 -26.37 -41.86 15.99
C LEU A 88 -25.84 -41.56 17.39
N GLN A 89 -24.65 -42.08 17.70
CA GLN A 89 -24.03 -41.84 19.00
C GLN A 89 -23.72 -40.37 19.23
N LEU A 90 -23.24 -39.65 18.18
CA LEU A 90 -22.97 -38.21 18.25
C LEU A 90 -24.24 -37.39 18.63
N ILE A 91 -25.40 -37.71 17.99
CA ILE A 91 -26.66 -37.05 18.31
C ILE A 91 -27.10 -37.36 19.74
N ARG A 92 -27.09 -38.63 20.15
CA ARG A 92 -27.46 -39.04 21.51
C ARG A 92 -26.61 -38.40 22.59
N ASP A 93 -25.30 -38.28 22.38
CA ASP A 93 -24.38 -37.67 23.32
C ASP A 93 -24.41 -36.13 23.37
N ALA A 94 -24.75 -35.49 22.23
CA ALA A 94 -24.81 -34.06 22.13
C ALA A 94 -26.14 -33.48 22.65
N LYS A 95 -27.28 -34.08 22.23
CA LYS A 95 -28.62 -33.54 22.51
C LYS A 95 -28.88 -33.16 23.97
N PRO A 96 -28.53 -33.98 24.97
CA PRO A 96 -28.71 -33.65 26.38
C PRO A 96 -27.84 -32.53 26.91
N LYS A 97 -26.82 -32.10 26.14
CA LYS A 97 -25.85 -31.08 26.51
C LYS A 97 -26.06 -29.74 25.80
N LEU A 98 -27.04 -29.71 24.91
CA LEU A 98 -27.39 -28.53 24.13
C LEU A 98 -28.74 -27.98 24.58
N HIS A 99 -28.91 -26.66 24.52
CA HIS A 99 -30.10 -25.97 25.04
C HIS A 99 -30.97 -25.41 23.92
N ASP A 100 -30.38 -24.72 22.95
CA ASP A 100 -31.11 -24.05 21.88
C ASP A 100 -30.50 -24.23 20.47
N LEU A 101 -29.50 -25.09 20.34
CA LEU A 101 -28.92 -25.48 19.05
C LEU A 101 -29.73 -26.61 18.43
N LEU A 102 -30.25 -26.36 17.23
CA LEU A 102 -30.91 -27.39 16.44
C LEU A 102 -29.90 -28.33 15.78
N LEU A 103 -30.10 -29.63 15.89
CA LEU A 103 -29.25 -30.65 15.29
C LEU A 103 -29.89 -31.20 14.00
N MET A 104 -29.19 -31.00 12.88
CA MET A 104 -29.54 -31.54 11.59
C MET A 104 -28.75 -32.82 11.33
N ALA A 105 -29.42 -33.97 11.23
CA ALA A 105 -28.75 -35.24 10.91
C ALA A 105 -28.48 -35.31 9.42
N ASN A 106 -27.21 -35.13 9.02
CA ASN A 106 -26.79 -35.21 7.61
C ASN A 106 -26.47 -36.65 7.26
N ILE A 107 -27.28 -37.26 6.41
CA ILE A 107 -27.26 -38.69 6.09
C ILE A 107 -27.14 -38.98 4.60
N THR A 108 -26.50 -40.11 4.26
CA THR A 108 -26.53 -40.70 2.91
C THR A 108 -26.45 -42.23 3.04
N TYR A 109 -27.23 -42.92 2.22
CA TYR A 109 -27.21 -44.36 2.11
C TYR A 109 -26.48 -44.79 0.83
N ALA A 110 -25.59 -45.76 0.94
CA ALA A 110 -24.75 -46.27 -0.15
C ALA A 110 -24.87 -47.81 -0.37
N GLY A 111 -25.87 -48.45 0.27
CA GLY A 111 -26.10 -49.83 0.17
C GLY A 111 -27.06 -50.23 -0.95
N ASP A 112 -27.46 -51.50 -0.95
CA ASP A 112 -28.27 -52.09 -2.03
C ASP A 112 -29.79 -52.09 -1.71
N GLU A 113 -30.23 -51.56 -0.55
CA GLU A 113 -31.63 -51.51 -0.14
C GLU A 113 -32.47 -50.36 -0.75
N GLY A 114 -31.87 -49.59 -1.64
CA GLY A 114 -32.54 -48.45 -2.27
C GLY A 114 -33.14 -47.44 -1.28
N ALA A 115 -34.38 -47.00 -1.48
CA ALA A 115 -35.03 -46.04 -0.60
C ALA A 115 -35.25 -46.53 0.84
N ALA A 116 -35.36 -47.86 1.05
CA ALA A 116 -35.58 -48.43 2.38
C ALA A 116 -34.36 -48.16 3.33
N GLY A 117 -33.13 -48.22 2.82
CA GLY A 117 -31.94 -47.91 3.59
C GLY A 117 -31.91 -46.42 4.05
N TRP A 118 -32.31 -45.51 3.17
CA TRP A 118 -32.47 -44.10 3.53
C TRP A 118 -33.53 -43.88 4.62
N VAL A 119 -34.69 -44.57 4.49
CA VAL A 119 -35.78 -44.52 5.47
C VAL A 119 -35.30 -45.02 6.84
N ASN A 120 -34.62 -46.18 6.86
CA ASN A 120 -34.08 -46.74 8.09
C ASN A 120 -33.11 -45.75 8.81
N MET A 121 -32.17 -45.17 8.05
CA MET A 121 -31.26 -44.17 8.64
C MET A 121 -32.04 -42.97 9.21
N ALA A 122 -32.97 -42.40 8.46
CA ALA A 122 -33.75 -41.24 8.86
C ALA A 122 -34.54 -41.47 10.15
N VAL A 123 -35.27 -42.61 10.24
CA VAL A 123 -36.08 -43.02 11.40
C VAL A 123 -35.20 -43.20 12.65
N GLU A 124 -34.03 -43.85 12.51
CA GLU A 124 -33.14 -44.05 13.64
C GLU A 124 -32.48 -42.73 14.13
N PHE A 125 -32.17 -41.77 13.22
CA PHE A 125 -31.70 -40.44 13.64
C PHE A 125 -32.80 -39.62 14.32
N GLU A 126 -34.06 -39.70 13.89
CA GLU A 126 -35.19 -39.11 14.57
C GLU A 126 -35.33 -39.69 16.00
N LYS A 127 -35.30 -40.99 16.16
CA LYS A 127 -35.32 -41.67 17.47
C LYS A 127 -34.11 -41.28 18.35
N ALA A 128 -32.94 -40.98 17.73
CA ALA A 128 -31.76 -40.56 18.45
C ALA A 128 -31.86 -39.10 18.96
N GLY A 129 -32.88 -38.35 18.52
CA GLY A 129 -33.16 -36.98 18.96
C GLY A 129 -32.66 -35.88 18.01
N ALA A 130 -32.48 -36.18 16.72
CA ALA A 130 -32.27 -35.17 15.70
C ALA A 130 -33.50 -34.27 15.56
N ASP A 131 -33.29 -32.98 15.37
CA ASP A 131 -34.41 -32.03 15.14
C ASP A 131 -34.84 -31.98 13.67
N ILE A 132 -33.93 -32.29 12.75
CA ILE A 132 -34.11 -32.20 11.31
C ILE A 132 -33.33 -33.35 10.65
N ILE A 133 -33.89 -33.99 9.63
CA ILE A 133 -33.13 -34.88 8.74
C ILE A 133 -32.64 -34.09 7.53
N GLU A 134 -31.36 -34.14 7.20
CA GLU A 134 -30.76 -33.53 6.00
C GLU A 134 -30.23 -34.67 5.06
N LEU A 135 -30.93 -34.92 3.96
CA LEU A 135 -30.45 -35.89 2.95
C LEU A 135 -29.26 -35.26 2.17
N ASN A 136 -28.11 -35.90 2.19
CA ASN A 136 -26.96 -35.44 1.45
C ASN A 136 -26.92 -36.05 0.03
N MET A 137 -27.42 -35.29 -0.91
CA MET A 137 -27.33 -35.58 -2.34
C MET A 137 -26.32 -34.68 -3.05
N CYS A 138 -25.32 -34.17 -2.30
CA CYS A 138 -24.40 -33.13 -2.75
C CYS A 138 -22.95 -33.61 -2.90
N CYS A 139 -22.50 -34.59 -2.12
CA CYS A 139 -21.08 -34.89 -1.97
C CYS A 139 -20.43 -35.41 -3.28
N PRO A 140 -19.59 -34.59 -3.98
CA PRO A 140 -18.98 -35.01 -5.25
C PRO A 140 -17.92 -36.09 -5.07
N ASN A 141 -17.22 -36.12 -3.96
CA ASN A 141 -16.20 -37.12 -3.64
C ASN A 141 -16.77 -38.55 -3.54
N MET A 142 -18.04 -38.68 -3.22
CA MET A 142 -18.65 -40.04 -3.09
C MET A 142 -18.79 -40.70 -4.42
N SER A 143 -19.33 -40.02 -5.41
CA SER A 143 -19.49 -40.53 -6.77
C SER A 143 -18.15 -40.91 -7.38
N TYR A 144 -17.16 -40.05 -7.30
CA TYR A 144 -15.82 -40.31 -7.82
C TYR A 144 -15.13 -41.50 -7.14
N ASN A 145 -15.18 -41.61 -5.81
CA ASN A 145 -14.56 -42.71 -5.09
C ASN A 145 -15.26 -44.06 -5.36
N VAL A 146 -16.56 -44.04 -5.53
CA VAL A 146 -17.33 -45.27 -5.89
C VAL A 146 -16.96 -45.74 -7.29
N GLU A 147 -16.85 -44.83 -8.25
CA GLU A 147 -16.44 -45.15 -9.62
C GLU A 147 -15.02 -45.71 -9.67
N MET A 148 -14.07 -45.09 -8.97
CA MET A 148 -12.66 -45.50 -8.92
C MET A 148 -12.48 -46.88 -8.21
N THR A 149 -13.22 -47.16 -7.13
CA THR A 149 -13.11 -48.41 -6.39
C THR A 149 -13.83 -49.56 -7.06
N SER A 150 -14.81 -49.32 -7.92
CA SER A 150 -15.56 -50.31 -8.67
C SER A 150 -14.96 -50.71 -10.02
N GLY A 151 -13.74 -50.21 -10.34
CA GLY A 151 -13.07 -50.55 -11.59
C GLY A 151 -13.80 -50.11 -12.87
N GLY A 152 -14.54 -49.00 -12.77
CA GLY A 152 -15.29 -48.45 -13.91
C GLY A 152 -16.62 -49.12 -14.26
N SER A 153 -17.00 -50.18 -13.57
CA SER A 153 -18.30 -50.85 -13.74
C SER A 153 -19.30 -50.37 -12.68
N CYS A 154 -19.67 -49.10 -12.72
CA CYS A 154 -20.80 -48.61 -11.91
C CYS A 154 -22.10 -49.11 -12.54
N SER A 155 -22.69 -50.18 -12.00
CA SER A 155 -24.04 -50.52 -12.33
C SER A 155 -24.95 -49.38 -11.87
N ALA A 156 -26.02 -49.06 -12.61
CA ALA A 156 -27.01 -48.03 -12.30
C ALA A 156 -27.64 -48.16 -10.89
N LYS A 157 -27.33 -49.24 -10.17
CA LYS A 157 -27.85 -49.55 -8.83
C LYS A 157 -27.04 -48.98 -7.67
N LYS A 158 -25.86 -48.40 -7.88
CA LYS A 158 -24.97 -47.87 -6.80
C LYS A 158 -24.68 -46.37 -6.88
N GLN A 159 -25.66 -45.58 -7.24
CA GLN A 159 -25.53 -44.15 -7.28
C GLN A 159 -25.67 -43.54 -5.87
N THR A 160 -24.74 -42.65 -5.48
CA THR A 160 -24.74 -41.97 -4.17
C THR A 160 -24.29 -40.54 -4.31
N GLY A 161 -24.63 -39.66 -3.35
CA GLY A 161 -24.19 -38.30 -3.34
C GLY A 161 -24.55 -37.52 -4.61
N ALA A 162 -23.56 -36.88 -5.25
CA ALA A 162 -23.78 -36.01 -6.41
C ALA A 162 -24.38 -36.73 -7.63
N SER A 163 -24.02 -38.00 -7.89
CA SER A 163 -24.54 -38.72 -9.03
C SER A 163 -26.05 -39.02 -8.91
N MET A 164 -26.52 -39.24 -7.69
CA MET A 164 -27.95 -39.37 -7.37
C MET A 164 -28.66 -38.04 -7.41
N GLY A 165 -28.04 -37.00 -6.83
CA GLY A 165 -28.60 -35.65 -6.75
C GLY A 165 -28.76 -34.93 -8.11
N GLN A 166 -28.21 -35.50 -9.19
CA GLN A 166 -28.43 -35.02 -10.56
C GLN A 166 -29.69 -35.58 -11.20
N GLN A 167 -30.29 -36.62 -10.62
CA GLN A 167 -31.46 -37.32 -11.17
C GLN A 167 -32.72 -36.98 -10.36
N ALA A 168 -33.55 -36.11 -10.92
CA ALA A 168 -34.71 -35.54 -10.24
C ALA A 168 -35.71 -36.58 -9.74
N ASP A 169 -35.99 -37.60 -10.54
CA ASP A 169 -36.93 -38.70 -10.27
C ASP A 169 -36.43 -39.60 -9.12
N VAL A 170 -35.18 -40.01 -9.15
CA VAL A 170 -34.57 -40.82 -8.10
C VAL A 170 -34.48 -40.07 -6.80
N ALA A 171 -34.05 -38.80 -6.84
CA ALA A 171 -33.99 -37.94 -5.67
C ALA A 171 -35.39 -37.74 -5.06
N ALA A 172 -36.41 -37.52 -5.89
CA ALA A 172 -37.81 -37.32 -5.45
C ALA A 172 -38.42 -38.61 -4.85
N GLU A 173 -38.14 -39.79 -5.41
CA GLU A 173 -38.55 -41.07 -4.86
C GLU A 173 -38.05 -41.28 -3.44
N ILE A 174 -36.73 -41.09 -3.21
CA ILE A 174 -36.11 -41.22 -1.89
C ILE A 174 -36.68 -40.14 -0.93
N CYS A 175 -36.80 -38.91 -1.38
CA CYS A 175 -37.38 -37.84 -0.57
C CYS A 175 -38.80 -38.18 -0.09
N ARG A 176 -39.65 -38.66 -0.98
CA ARG A 176 -41.05 -39.05 -0.65
C ARG A 176 -41.09 -40.20 0.34
N ALA A 177 -40.26 -41.24 0.11
CA ALA A 177 -40.18 -42.38 1.01
C ALA A 177 -39.74 -41.96 2.42
N VAL A 178 -38.70 -41.18 2.53
CA VAL A 178 -38.21 -40.69 3.84
C VAL A 178 -39.23 -39.75 4.52
N LYS A 179 -39.82 -38.80 3.79
CA LYS A 179 -40.82 -37.86 4.34
C LYS A 179 -42.05 -38.56 4.89
N SER A 180 -42.46 -39.67 4.26
CA SER A 180 -43.60 -40.49 4.72
C SER A 180 -43.30 -41.27 6.00
N ALA A 181 -42.05 -41.45 6.39
CA ALA A 181 -41.61 -42.29 7.49
C ALA A 181 -41.19 -41.51 8.75
N ILE A 182 -40.97 -40.18 8.66
CA ILE A 182 -40.53 -39.31 9.76
C ILE A 182 -41.56 -38.24 10.06
N SER A 183 -41.57 -37.75 11.32
CA SER A 183 -42.41 -36.64 11.77
C SER A 183 -41.70 -35.28 11.80
N ILE A 184 -40.39 -35.28 11.85
CA ILE A 184 -39.56 -34.06 11.87
C ILE A 184 -39.33 -33.52 10.44
N PRO A 185 -38.88 -32.23 10.31
CA PRO A 185 -38.60 -31.65 8.99
C PRO A 185 -37.55 -32.40 8.19
N LEU A 186 -37.79 -32.48 6.88
CA LEU A 186 -36.87 -33.07 5.92
C LEU A 186 -36.23 -32.01 5.02
N PHE A 187 -34.94 -31.84 5.13
CA PHE A 187 -34.14 -30.98 4.28
C PHE A 187 -33.33 -31.80 3.27
N VAL A 188 -33.06 -31.24 2.10
CA VAL A 188 -32.28 -31.94 1.07
C VAL A 188 -31.13 -31.06 0.59
N LYS A 189 -29.90 -31.53 0.81
CA LYS A 189 -28.70 -30.87 0.35
C LYS A 189 -28.37 -31.28 -1.09
N LEU A 190 -28.35 -30.29 -1.98
CA LEU A 190 -28.23 -30.48 -3.42
C LEU A 190 -26.79 -30.42 -3.92
N THR A 191 -26.56 -31.12 -5.06
CA THR A 191 -25.35 -30.94 -5.83
C THR A 191 -25.51 -29.84 -6.89
N PRO A 192 -24.53 -29.01 -7.12
CA PRO A 192 -24.53 -28.06 -8.24
C PRO A 192 -24.01 -28.70 -9.55
N GLU A 193 -23.52 -29.93 -9.48
CA GLU A 193 -23.06 -30.68 -10.66
C GLU A 193 -24.25 -31.03 -11.57
N GLY A 194 -24.01 -31.11 -12.89
CA GLY A 194 -25.02 -31.48 -13.87
C GLY A 194 -25.97 -30.38 -14.36
N GLY A 195 -25.91 -29.16 -13.79
CA GLY A 195 -26.57 -27.95 -14.32
C GLY A 195 -28.10 -27.92 -14.28
N GLN A 196 -28.76 -28.81 -13.52
CA GLN A 196 -30.25 -28.91 -13.44
C GLN A 196 -30.79 -28.65 -12.02
N ILE A 197 -30.09 -27.89 -11.22
CA ILE A 197 -30.39 -27.74 -9.79
C ILE A 197 -31.83 -27.31 -9.50
N ALA A 198 -32.37 -26.37 -10.28
CA ALA A 198 -33.71 -25.87 -10.08
C ALA A 198 -34.79 -26.92 -10.41
N LYS A 199 -34.53 -27.77 -11.41
CA LYS A 199 -35.43 -28.88 -11.77
C LYS A 199 -35.45 -29.95 -10.67
N VAL A 200 -34.30 -30.30 -10.14
CA VAL A 200 -34.19 -31.25 -9.01
C VAL A 200 -34.86 -30.67 -7.77
N ALA A 201 -34.61 -29.41 -7.44
CA ALA A 201 -35.23 -28.72 -6.30
C ALA A 201 -36.77 -28.74 -6.39
N LYS A 202 -37.32 -28.45 -7.57
CA LYS A 202 -38.78 -28.50 -7.81
C LYS A 202 -39.35 -29.90 -7.53
N ALA A 203 -38.74 -30.94 -8.08
CA ALA A 203 -39.16 -32.32 -7.86
C ALA A 203 -39.10 -32.72 -6.36
N LEU A 204 -38.13 -32.26 -5.63
CA LEU A 204 -37.97 -32.51 -4.19
C LEU A 204 -39.05 -31.80 -3.36
N TYR A 205 -39.42 -30.57 -3.68
CA TYR A 205 -40.53 -29.88 -3.01
C TYR A 205 -41.87 -30.57 -3.32
N GLU A 206 -42.07 -31.05 -4.53
CA GLU A 206 -43.25 -31.86 -4.92
C GLU A 206 -43.26 -33.22 -4.21
N ALA A 207 -42.08 -33.71 -3.82
CA ALA A 207 -41.92 -34.93 -3.03
C ALA A 207 -42.06 -34.74 -1.52
N GLY A 208 -42.24 -33.49 -1.04
CA GLY A 208 -42.49 -33.17 0.36
C GLY A 208 -41.30 -32.66 1.15
N ALA A 209 -40.19 -32.27 0.52
CA ALA A 209 -39.10 -31.64 1.21
C ALA A 209 -39.52 -30.27 1.82
N ASP A 210 -39.12 -30.00 3.09
CA ASP A 210 -39.42 -28.77 3.77
C ASP A 210 -38.43 -27.65 3.40
N ALA A 211 -37.18 -27.98 3.08
CA ALA A 211 -36.19 -27.08 2.53
C ALA A 211 -35.20 -27.81 1.60
N VAL A 212 -34.75 -27.13 0.57
CA VAL A 212 -33.69 -27.65 -0.33
C VAL A 212 -32.57 -26.60 -0.52
N GLY A 213 -31.42 -27.04 -1.04
CA GLY A 213 -30.30 -26.14 -1.34
C GLY A 213 -28.99 -26.63 -0.73
N GLY A 214 -28.23 -25.73 -0.18
CA GLY A 214 -26.98 -26.08 0.48
C GLY A 214 -25.91 -26.59 -0.48
N THR A 215 -25.78 -25.99 -1.66
CA THR A 215 -24.77 -26.36 -2.66
C THR A 215 -23.37 -26.29 -2.05
N GLY A 216 -22.61 -27.35 -2.20
CA GLY A 216 -21.35 -27.53 -1.50
C GLY A 216 -20.13 -27.22 -2.34
N ASN A 217 -19.02 -27.82 -1.92
CA ASN A 217 -17.73 -27.74 -2.60
C ASN A 217 -17.77 -28.33 -4.03
N ARG A 218 -16.75 -27.98 -4.82
CA ARG A 218 -16.50 -28.51 -6.15
C ARG A 218 -15.33 -29.51 -6.10
N LEU A 219 -15.42 -30.59 -6.83
CA LEU A 219 -14.29 -31.48 -7.04
C LEU A 219 -13.32 -30.86 -8.05
N GLY A 220 -12.02 -30.93 -7.79
CA GLY A 220 -11.00 -30.38 -8.68
C GLY A 220 -9.62 -30.95 -8.44
N MET A 221 -8.72 -30.67 -9.38
CA MET A 221 -7.31 -30.99 -9.22
C MET A 221 -6.65 -30.02 -8.25
N PRO A 222 -5.79 -30.51 -7.33
CA PRO A 222 -4.92 -29.62 -6.58
C PRO A 222 -3.86 -29.00 -7.51
N PRO A 223 -3.14 -27.94 -7.07
CA PRO A 223 -1.97 -27.45 -7.79
C PRO A 223 -0.95 -28.56 -8.07
N ILE A 224 -0.38 -28.53 -9.26
CA ILE A 224 0.63 -29.50 -9.70
C ILE A 224 2.02 -28.89 -9.54
N ASP A 225 2.96 -29.63 -8.97
CA ASP A 225 4.37 -29.27 -8.97
C ASP A 225 4.93 -29.51 -10.39
N ILE A 226 5.27 -28.45 -11.10
CA ILE A 226 5.72 -28.55 -12.50
C ILE A 226 7.12 -29.13 -12.64
N ASP A 227 7.91 -29.08 -11.58
CA ASP A 227 9.28 -29.64 -11.55
C ASP A 227 9.28 -31.11 -11.13
N ASP A 228 8.22 -31.56 -10.42
CA ASP A 228 7.98 -32.95 -10.04
C ASP A 228 6.49 -33.28 -10.18
N PRO A 229 6.00 -33.55 -11.38
CA PRO A 229 4.55 -33.72 -11.65
C PRO A 229 3.87 -34.87 -10.91
N GLY A 230 4.65 -35.81 -10.36
CA GLY A 230 4.15 -36.92 -9.53
C GLY A 230 4.00 -36.58 -8.05
N LYS A 231 4.52 -35.45 -7.60
CA LYS A 231 4.55 -35.05 -6.20
C LYS A 231 3.17 -34.59 -5.71
N ALA A 232 2.75 -35.16 -4.60
CA ALA A 232 1.47 -34.78 -3.98
C ALA A 232 1.50 -33.32 -3.47
N PHE A 233 0.42 -32.60 -3.75
CA PHE A 233 0.18 -31.24 -3.23
C PHE A 233 -0.05 -31.24 -1.71
N TYR A 234 -0.81 -32.18 -1.21
CA TYR A 234 -1.11 -32.26 0.21
C TYR A 234 0.05 -32.87 0.99
N HIS A 235 0.42 -32.24 2.10
CA HIS A 235 1.50 -32.74 2.95
C HIS A 235 1.19 -34.15 3.51
N LEU A 236 2.21 -34.93 3.76
CA LEU A 236 2.12 -36.33 4.25
C LEU A 236 1.30 -37.27 3.35
N GLN A 237 1.18 -36.96 2.08
CA GLN A 237 0.59 -37.78 1.05
C GLN A 237 1.63 -38.09 -0.03
N LYS A 238 1.65 -39.28 -0.54
CA LYS A 238 2.62 -39.71 -1.55
C LYS A 238 2.09 -39.46 -2.97
N GLU A 239 0.82 -39.85 -3.22
CA GLU A 239 0.19 -39.74 -4.52
C GLU A 239 -0.65 -38.49 -4.64
N ILE A 240 -0.83 -37.99 -5.88
CA ILE A 240 -1.79 -36.92 -6.17
C ILE A 240 -3.21 -37.50 -6.02
N SER A 241 -4.08 -36.77 -5.36
CA SER A 241 -5.49 -37.06 -5.31
C SER A 241 -6.34 -35.87 -5.70
N MET A 242 -7.48 -36.10 -6.30
CA MET A 242 -8.51 -35.06 -6.43
C MET A 242 -8.84 -34.51 -5.05
N GLY A 243 -9.17 -33.24 -4.99
CA GLY A 243 -9.58 -32.55 -3.79
C GLY A 243 -10.90 -31.81 -3.95
N CYS A 244 -11.54 -31.52 -2.84
CA CYS A 244 -12.69 -30.65 -2.81
C CYS A 244 -12.22 -29.20 -2.59
N HIS A 245 -12.76 -28.31 -3.40
CA HIS A 245 -12.50 -26.87 -3.33
C HIS A 245 -13.72 -26.13 -2.78
N CYS A 246 -13.51 -25.27 -1.79
CA CYS A 246 -14.53 -24.45 -1.17
C CYS A 246 -13.95 -23.09 -0.74
N GLY A 247 -14.73 -22.24 -0.13
CA GLY A 247 -14.32 -20.91 0.31
C GLY A 247 -15.01 -19.78 -0.48
N LYS A 248 -14.52 -18.59 -0.34
CA LYS A 248 -15.12 -17.35 -0.85
C LYS A 248 -15.37 -17.34 -2.36
N TRP A 249 -14.48 -17.94 -3.14
CA TRP A 249 -14.60 -18.02 -4.60
C TRP A 249 -15.88 -18.69 -5.09
N LEU A 250 -16.52 -19.54 -4.25
CA LEU A 250 -17.79 -20.20 -4.58
C LEU A 250 -19.00 -19.27 -4.53
N LYS A 251 -18.91 -18.09 -3.88
CA LYS A 251 -20.07 -17.23 -3.63
C LYS A 251 -20.90 -16.93 -4.89
N PRO A 252 -20.32 -16.46 -6.01
CA PRO A 252 -21.13 -16.14 -7.20
C PRO A 252 -21.85 -17.36 -7.78
N LEU A 253 -21.29 -18.54 -7.66
CA LEU A 253 -21.91 -19.79 -8.11
C LEU A 253 -23.07 -20.19 -7.19
N ALA A 254 -22.88 -20.09 -5.88
CA ALA A 254 -23.92 -20.37 -4.90
C ALA A 254 -25.08 -19.36 -4.94
N GLN A 255 -24.79 -18.10 -5.24
CA GLN A 255 -25.81 -17.08 -5.50
C GLN A 255 -26.65 -17.42 -6.72
N ARG A 256 -26.02 -17.82 -7.83
CA ARG A 256 -26.72 -18.31 -9.03
C ARG A 256 -27.61 -19.50 -8.70
N ASP A 257 -27.10 -20.53 -8.03
CA ASP A 257 -27.82 -21.72 -7.66
C ASP A 257 -29.06 -21.39 -6.80
N THR A 258 -28.88 -20.49 -5.82
CA THR A 258 -29.96 -20.01 -4.95
C THR A 258 -31.01 -19.23 -5.74
N TYR A 259 -30.59 -18.34 -6.63
CA TYR A 259 -31.45 -17.58 -7.54
C TYR A 259 -32.27 -18.51 -8.46
N GLU A 260 -31.63 -19.49 -9.10
CA GLU A 260 -32.31 -20.41 -10.01
C GLU A 260 -33.36 -21.22 -9.29
N ILE A 261 -33.07 -21.75 -8.10
CA ILE A 261 -34.04 -22.47 -7.25
C ILE A 261 -35.20 -21.53 -6.91
N ARG A 262 -34.91 -20.33 -6.44
CA ARG A 262 -35.95 -19.35 -6.06
C ARG A 262 -36.86 -19.00 -7.23
N LYS A 263 -36.30 -18.75 -8.39
CA LYS A 263 -37.03 -18.39 -9.61
C LYS A 263 -37.99 -19.48 -10.07
N VAL A 264 -37.57 -20.75 -9.98
CA VAL A 264 -38.37 -21.91 -10.47
C VAL A 264 -39.33 -22.41 -9.41
N CYS A 265 -38.92 -22.45 -8.14
CA CYS A 265 -39.72 -23.05 -7.07
C CYS A 265 -40.70 -22.10 -6.40
N GLY A 266 -40.53 -20.79 -6.62
CA GLY A 266 -41.39 -19.74 -6.03
C GLY A 266 -40.90 -19.18 -4.70
N MET A 267 -41.49 -18.07 -4.30
CA MET A 267 -41.05 -17.27 -3.12
C MET A 267 -41.31 -17.96 -1.78
N GLU A 268 -42.29 -18.84 -1.71
CA GLU A 268 -42.75 -19.52 -0.47
C GLU A 268 -41.81 -20.64 -0.04
N LYS A 269 -41.02 -21.20 -0.94
CA LYS A 269 -40.20 -22.39 -0.65
C LYS A 269 -38.93 -22.04 0.11
N PRO A 270 -38.66 -22.60 1.32
CA PRO A 270 -37.46 -22.33 2.08
C PRO A 270 -36.22 -22.88 1.38
N ILE A 271 -35.19 -22.05 1.21
CA ILE A 271 -33.91 -22.44 0.58
C ILE A 271 -32.78 -22.35 1.59
N MET A 272 -32.00 -23.42 1.72
CA MET A 272 -30.71 -23.40 2.40
C MET A 272 -29.68 -22.83 1.42
N ALA A 273 -29.21 -21.62 1.63
CA ALA A 273 -28.16 -21.01 0.84
C ALA A 273 -26.78 -21.25 1.50
N ALA A 274 -25.88 -21.89 0.79
CA ALA A 274 -24.54 -22.17 1.30
C ALA A 274 -23.50 -22.10 0.17
N GLY A 275 -22.30 -21.65 0.51
CA GLY A 275 -21.17 -21.53 -0.41
C GLY A 275 -20.62 -20.10 -0.47
N GLY A 276 -19.42 -19.90 0.06
CA GLY A 276 -18.70 -18.63 -0.02
C GLY A 276 -19.17 -17.52 0.91
N ILE A 277 -20.02 -17.81 1.89
CA ILE A 277 -20.42 -16.85 2.95
C ILE A 277 -19.26 -16.71 3.94
N THR A 278 -18.68 -15.53 4.05
CA THR A 278 -17.54 -15.23 4.92
C THR A 278 -17.83 -14.09 5.91
N ASN A 279 -18.84 -13.29 5.65
CA ASN A 279 -19.23 -12.15 6.48
C ASN A 279 -20.71 -11.81 6.29
N TRP A 280 -21.20 -10.82 7.04
CA TRP A 280 -22.62 -10.43 7.02
C TRP A 280 -23.11 -9.88 5.66
N ARG A 281 -22.22 -9.24 4.86
CA ARG A 281 -22.60 -8.75 3.52
C ARG A 281 -22.87 -9.91 2.58
N ASP A 282 -22.02 -10.93 2.60
CA ASP A 282 -22.24 -12.15 1.81
C ASP A 282 -23.58 -12.83 2.20
N ALA A 283 -23.92 -12.79 3.50
CA ALA A 283 -25.18 -13.30 4.02
C ALA A 283 -26.39 -12.50 3.48
N VAL A 284 -26.33 -11.17 3.52
CA VAL A 284 -27.35 -10.28 2.94
C VAL A 284 -27.57 -10.59 1.45
N GLU A 285 -26.48 -10.66 0.67
CA GLU A 285 -26.56 -10.98 -0.75
C GLU A 285 -27.25 -12.34 -1.02
N MET A 286 -26.96 -13.35 -0.20
CA MET A 286 -27.61 -14.66 -0.32
C MET A 286 -29.11 -14.60 -0.02
N VAL A 287 -29.54 -13.80 0.96
CA VAL A 287 -30.97 -13.58 1.24
C VAL A 287 -31.64 -12.84 0.09
N LEU A 288 -31.02 -11.79 -0.43
CA LEU A 288 -31.51 -11.04 -1.59
C LEU A 288 -31.66 -11.94 -2.84
N CYS A 289 -30.80 -12.95 -3.02
CA CYS A 289 -30.92 -13.97 -4.07
C CYS A 289 -31.98 -15.04 -3.77
N GLY A 290 -32.57 -15.07 -2.57
CA GLY A 290 -33.65 -15.99 -2.21
C GLY A 290 -33.36 -16.97 -1.08
N GLY A 291 -32.19 -16.94 -0.46
CA GLY A 291 -31.84 -17.79 0.68
C GLY A 291 -32.74 -17.56 1.89
N THR A 292 -33.08 -18.63 2.58
CA THR A 292 -33.89 -18.61 3.82
C THR A 292 -33.04 -18.96 5.03
N LEU A 293 -32.19 -19.99 4.92
CA LEU A 293 -31.16 -20.33 5.88
C LEU A 293 -29.79 -20.17 5.23
N LEU A 294 -28.80 -19.82 6.03
CA LEU A 294 -27.47 -19.41 5.59
C LEU A 294 -26.42 -20.36 6.17
N GLY A 295 -25.92 -21.27 5.32
CA GLY A 295 -24.98 -22.32 5.72
C GLY A 295 -23.54 -21.92 5.56
N VAL A 296 -22.73 -22.00 6.62
CA VAL A 296 -21.31 -21.69 6.64
C VAL A 296 -20.50 -22.92 7.03
N CYS A 297 -19.48 -23.27 6.24
CA CYS A 297 -18.59 -24.39 6.56
C CYS A 297 -17.12 -23.99 6.45
N ALA A 298 -16.63 -23.61 5.28
CA ALA A 298 -15.21 -23.30 5.07
C ALA A 298 -14.69 -22.19 5.99
N GLU A 299 -15.50 -21.14 6.19
CA GLU A 299 -15.09 -20.01 7.01
C GLU A 299 -14.98 -20.39 8.51
N THR A 300 -15.76 -21.37 8.98
CA THR A 300 -15.57 -21.88 10.36
C THR A 300 -14.25 -22.61 10.58
N LEU A 301 -13.63 -23.14 9.49
CA LEU A 301 -12.27 -23.70 9.52
C LEU A 301 -11.19 -22.64 9.45
N ILE A 302 -11.46 -21.54 8.75
CA ILE A 302 -10.49 -20.46 8.50
C ILE A 302 -10.45 -19.47 9.67
N SER A 303 -11.62 -19.08 10.18
CA SER A 303 -11.80 -17.99 11.15
C SER A 303 -12.41 -18.42 12.49
N GLY A 304 -12.81 -19.68 12.63
CA GLY A 304 -13.44 -20.20 13.84
C GLY A 304 -14.97 -19.96 13.89
N TYR A 305 -15.59 -20.41 15.00
CA TYR A 305 -17.05 -20.29 15.15
C TYR A 305 -17.53 -18.89 15.57
N ASP A 306 -16.64 -18.08 16.15
CA ASP A 306 -16.97 -16.72 16.64
C ASP A 306 -17.39 -15.75 15.53
N ILE A 307 -17.17 -16.09 14.26
CA ILE A 307 -17.67 -15.33 13.10
C ILE A 307 -19.20 -15.19 13.06
N CYS A 308 -19.93 -16.06 13.76
CA CYS A 308 -21.39 -15.99 13.84
C CYS A 308 -21.88 -14.64 14.40
N ARG A 309 -21.22 -14.17 15.44
CA ARG A 309 -21.58 -12.93 16.13
C ARG A 309 -21.57 -11.72 15.20
N PRO A 310 -20.46 -11.35 14.54
CA PRO A 310 -20.47 -10.22 13.61
C PRO A 310 -21.39 -10.42 12.41
N MET A 311 -21.71 -11.66 12.02
CA MET A 311 -22.69 -11.93 10.97
C MET A 311 -24.11 -11.58 11.42
N ILE A 312 -24.52 -12.00 12.63
CA ILE A 312 -25.84 -11.67 13.19
C ILE A 312 -25.95 -10.15 13.40
N GLU A 313 -24.97 -9.54 14.04
CA GLU A 313 -24.97 -8.08 14.32
C GLU A 313 -25.01 -7.26 13.01
N GLY A 314 -24.26 -7.68 12.00
CA GLY A 314 -24.24 -6.99 10.70
C GLY A 314 -25.53 -7.14 9.92
N LEU A 315 -26.17 -8.32 9.97
CA LEU A 315 -27.47 -8.56 9.33
C LEU A 315 -28.59 -7.77 10.04
N ASP A 316 -28.64 -7.79 11.37
CA ASP A 316 -29.61 -7.02 12.16
C ASP A 316 -29.48 -5.51 11.87
N LYS A 317 -28.26 -5.01 11.87
CA LYS A 317 -27.99 -3.61 11.53
C LYS A 317 -28.46 -3.26 10.12
N TYR A 318 -28.15 -4.10 9.13
CA TYR A 318 -28.60 -3.91 7.76
C TYR A 318 -30.12 -3.88 7.65
N MET A 319 -30.82 -4.81 8.33
CA MET A 319 -32.29 -4.85 8.37
C MET A 319 -32.87 -3.57 8.98
N GLN A 320 -32.32 -3.10 10.10
CA GLN A 320 -32.74 -1.87 10.75
C GLN A 320 -32.55 -0.62 9.85
N GLU A 321 -31.36 -0.52 9.21
CA GLU A 321 -31.03 0.62 8.33
C GLU A 321 -31.95 0.71 7.10
N HIS A 322 -32.49 -0.44 6.66
CA HIS A 322 -33.39 -0.52 5.50
C HIS A 322 -34.87 -0.69 5.88
N GLY A 323 -35.19 -0.68 7.16
CA GLY A 323 -36.58 -0.74 7.66
C GLY A 323 -37.19 -2.15 7.57
N TYR A 324 -36.38 -3.21 7.44
CA TYR A 324 -36.89 -4.58 7.46
C TYR A 324 -37.10 -5.08 8.89
N THR A 325 -38.25 -5.63 9.17
CA THR A 325 -38.61 -6.23 10.45
C THR A 325 -38.60 -7.77 10.42
N ASP A 326 -38.64 -8.34 9.24
CA ASP A 326 -38.59 -9.77 8.99
C ASP A 326 -37.69 -10.08 7.80
N LEU A 327 -36.94 -11.17 7.88
CA LEU A 327 -36.06 -11.62 6.80
C LEU A 327 -36.80 -11.89 5.48
N ALA A 328 -38.06 -12.29 5.56
CA ALA A 328 -38.90 -12.53 4.39
C ALA A 328 -39.13 -11.28 3.53
N GLN A 329 -39.06 -10.08 4.12
CA GLN A 329 -39.26 -8.81 3.40
C GLN A 329 -38.11 -8.53 2.41
N MET A 330 -36.91 -8.97 2.74
CA MET A 330 -35.73 -8.79 1.86
C MET A 330 -35.41 -10.03 1.01
N ARG A 331 -36.00 -11.17 1.34
CA ARG A 331 -35.71 -12.45 0.67
C ARG A 331 -36.14 -12.43 -0.79
N GLY A 332 -35.18 -12.61 -1.69
CA GLY A 332 -35.43 -12.73 -3.12
C GLY A 332 -35.72 -11.42 -3.84
N LEU A 333 -35.47 -10.25 -3.24
CA LEU A 333 -35.69 -8.95 -3.89
C LEU A 333 -34.93 -8.79 -5.22
N VAL A 334 -33.79 -9.42 -5.38
CA VAL A 334 -33.01 -9.40 -6.62
C VAL A 334 -33.64 -10.29 -7.73
N VAL A 335 -34.45 -11.29 -7.38
CA VAL A 335 -34.91 -12.28 -8.35
C VAL A 335 -35.74 -11.68 -9.51
N PRO A 336 -36.69 -10.75 -9.28
CA PRO A 336 -37.43 -10.12 -10.38
C PRO A 336 -36.58 -9.13 -11.18
N GLU A 337 -35.44 -8.68 -10.67
CA GLU A 337 -34.58 -7.68 -11.32
C GLU A 337 -33.57 -8.30 -12.27
N VAL A 338 -33.28 -9.58 -12.16
CA VAL A 338 -32.31 -10.25 -13.04
C VAL A 338 -32.92 -10.48 -14.44
N ARG A 339 -32.30 -9.86 -15.44
CA ARG A 339 -32.69 -9.96 -16.86
C ARG A 339 -31.75 -10.91 -17.62
N THR A 340 -32.21 -11.41 -18.76
CA THR A 340 -31.31 -12.10 -19.69
C THR A 340 -30.43 -11.10 -20.42
N ALA A 341 -29.34 -11.54 -21.01
CA ALA A 341 -28.45 -10.66 -21.77
C ALA A 341 -29.15 -9.89 -22.92
N ASN A 342 -30.25 -10.45 -23.46
CA ASN A 342 -31.02 -9.79 -24.52
C ASN A 342 -32.00 -8.72 -23.96
N ASP A 343 -32.36 -8.82 -22.69
CA ASP A 343 -33.37 -7.98 -22.07
C ASP A 343 -32.74 -6.85 -21.21
N VAL A 344 -31.41 -6.77 -21.16
CA VAL A 344 -30.71 -5.70 -20.43
C VAL A 344 -30.82 -4.41 -21.20
N THR A 345 -31.21 -3.34 -20.55
CA THR A 345 -31.08 -1.99 -21.11
C THR A 345 -29.63 -1.58 -21.07
N ILE A 346 -29.01 -1.44 -22.24
CA ILE A 346 -27.67 -0.89 -22.38
C ILE A 346 -27.80 0.60 -22.67
N PHE A 347 -27.36 1.43 -21.74
CA PHE A 347 -27.29 2.87 -21.98
C PHE A 347 -26.23 3.13 -23.04
N ALA A 348 -26.60 3.78 -24.14
CA ALA A 348 -25.65 4.28 -25.14
C ALA A 348 -24.84 5.48 -24.60
N GLY A 349 -25.05 5.87 -23.38
CA GLY A 349 -24.33 6.91 -22.67
C GLY A 349 -22.93 6.43 -22.23
N TYR A 350 -22.01 7.34 -22.29
CA TYR A 350 -20.61 7.12 -22.05
C TYR A 350 -20.27 7.25 -20.56
N ALA A 351 -19.79 6.21 -19.94
CA ALA A 351 -19.14 6.35 -18.65
C ALA A 351 -17.75 6.95 -18.87
N ARG A 352 -17.53 8.13 -18.34
CA ARG A 352 -16.22 8.77 -18.44
C ARG A 352 -15.27 8.16 -17.41
N VAL A 353 -14.16 7.63 -17.89
CA VAL A 353 -13.05 7.27 -17.04
C VAL A 353 -12.23 8.54 -16.75
N LYS A 354 -12.15 8.93 -15.49
CA LYS A 354 -11.26 10.01 -15.06
C LYS A 354 -9.93 9.43 -14.62
N GLU A 355 -8.87 10.03 -15.11
CA GLU A 355 -7.51 9.81 -14.66
C GLU A 355 -7.10 10.96 -13.72
N PRO A 356 -7.18 10.80 -12.39
CA PRO A 356 -6.81 11.86 -11.46
C PRO A 356 -5.30 12.13 -11.39
N ASN A 357 -4.48 11.35 -12.08
CA ASN A 357 -3.02 11.47 -12.13
C ASN A 357 -2.41 11.63 -10.72
N LEU A 358 -2.80 10.74 -9.81
CA LEU A 358 -2.29 10.74 -8.45
C LEU A 358 -0.80 10.42 -8.45
N ALA A 359 -0.02 11.27 -7.80
CA ALA A 359 1.42 11.10 -7.70
C ALA A 359 1.79 10.04 -6.66
N ALA A 360 2.92 9.37 -6.88
CA ALA A 360 3.53 8.53 -5.85
C ALA A 360 3.92 9.38 -4.64
N PRO A 361 3.80 8.86 -3.39
CA PRO A 361 4.18 9.60 -2.19
C PRO A 361 5.60 10.13 -2.20
N CYS A 362 6.56 9.36 -2.77
CA CYS A 362 7.95 9.79 -2.92
C CYS A 362 8.11 11.01 -3.86
N LYS A 363 7.30 11.14 -4.91
CA LYS A 363 7.26 12.33 -5.76
C LYS A 363 6.65 13.51 -5.02
N SER A 364 5.50 13.31 -4.37
CA SER A 364 4.82 14.38 -3.61
C SER A 364 5.62 14.92 -2.44
N ALA A 365 6.41 14.07 -1.78
CA ALA A 365 7.30 14.48 -0.70
C ALA A 365 8.55 15.23 -1.19
N CYS A 366 8.92 15.08 -2.46
CA CYS A 366 10.04 15.82 -3.04
C CYS A 366 9.62 17.28 -3.29
N PRO A 367 10.26 18.29 -2.65
CA PRO A 367 9.90 19.69 -2.88
C PRO A 367 10.00 20.15 -4.33
N HIS A 368 10.71 19.40 -5.18
CA HIS A 368 10.89 19.68 -6.61
C HIS A 368 10.09 18.75 -7.52
N HIS A 369 9.34 17.83 -6.95
CA HIS A 369 8.50 16.84 -7.63
C HIS A 369 9.22 16.08 -8.76
N VAL A 370 10.45 15.62 -8.51
CA VAL A 370 11.19 14.76 -9.44
C VAL A 370 10.39 13.46 -9.61
N PRO A 371 10.23 12.92 -10.83
CA PRO A 371 9.43 11.72 -11.10
C PRO A 371 10.10 10.44 -10.60
N THR A 372 10.19 10.32 -9.28
CA THR A 372 10.98 9.29 -8.57
C THR A 372 10.63 7.88 -9.00
N GLN A 373 9.34 7.56 -9.02
CA GLN A 373 8.87 6.23 -9.37
C GLN A 373 9.22 5.88 -10.83
N ALA A 374 9.10 6.85 -11.75
CA ALA A 374 9.37 6.62 -13.16
C ALA A 374 10.84 6.26 -13.40
N TYR A 375 11.80 7.05 -12.89
CA TYR A 375 13.21 6.72 -13.11
C TYR A 375 13.65 5.45 -12.37
N ILE A 376 13.08 5.13 -11.20
CA ILE A 376 13.37 3.86 -10.50
C ILE A 376 12.94 2.66 -11.35
N GLN A 377 11.76 2.72 -11.99
CA GLN A 377 11.32 1.64 -12.86
C GLN A 377 12.19 1.50 -14.12
N LYS A 378 12.72 2.62 -14.64
CA LYS A 378 13.71 2.60 -15.73
C LYS A 378 15.02 1.92 -15.29
N ILE A 379 15.50 2.23 -14.08
CA ILE A 379 16.69 1.55 -13.52
C ILE A 379 16.44 0.05 -13.37
N ALA A 380 15.28 -0.37 -12.85
CA ALA A 380 14.95 -1.78 -12.69
C ALA A 380 14.97 -2.56 -14.01
N LYS A 381 14.70 -1.89 -15.13
CA LYS A 381 14.72 -2.46 -16.49
C LYS A 381 16.07 -2.35 -17.19
N GLY A 382 17.05 -1.65 -16.61
CA GLY A 382 18.34 -1.36 -17.25
C GLY A 382 18.28 -0.20 -18.27
N GLU A 383 17.19 0.56 -18.31
CA GLU A 383 16.96 1.71 -19.20
C GLU A 383 17.59 2.97 -18.58
N TYR A 384 18.93 2.98 -18.42
CA TYR A 384 19.63 4.01 -17.63
C TYR A 384 19.64 5.39 -18.29
N LYS A 385 19.65 5.45 -19.64
CA LYS A 385 19.62 6.73 -20.36
C LYS A 385 18.30 7.47 -20.11
N GLU A 386 17.20 6.75 -20.22
CA GLU A 386 15.87 7.29 -19.96
C GLU A 386 15.72 7.71 -18.49
N ALA A 387 16.28 6.91 -17.56
CA ALA A 387 16.30 7.29 -16.15
C ALA A 387 17.11 8.58 -15.91
N PHE A 388 18.25 8.73 -16.57
CA PHE A 388 19.09 9.92 -16.53
C PHE A 388 18.34 11.16 -17.04
N ASP A 389 17.66 11.04 -18.19
CA ASP A 389 16.91 12.13 -18.79
C ASP A 389 15.70 12.56 -17.90
N LEU A 390 15.00 11.59 -17.30
CA LEU A 390 13.92 11.86 -16.36
C LEU A 390 14.39 12.62 -15.11
N ILE A 391 15.59 12.30 -14.60
CA ILE A 391 16.18 12.95 -13.45
C ILE A 391 16.63 14.36 -13.81
N THR A 392 17.47 14.51 -14.83
CA THR A 392 18.13 15.77 -15.18
C THR A 392 17.18 16.78 -15.83
N GLY A 393 16.15 16.33 -16.53
CA GLY A 393 15.14 17.20 -17.16
C GLY A 393 14.33 18.04 -16.20
N LYS A 394 14.23 17.63 -14.92
CA LYS A 394 13.40 18.34 -13.92
C LYS A 394 14.17 19.27 -12.99
N ASN A 395 15.39 18.92 -12.63
CA ASN A 395 16.18 19.71 -11.66
C ASN A 395 17.60 19.94 -12.16
N PRO A 396 18.08 21.16 -12.23
CA PRO A 396 19.40 21.47 -12.77
C PRO A 396 20.58 21.04 -11.88
N LEU A 397 20.33 20.79 -10.57
CA LEU A 397 21.38 20.47 -9.57
C LEU A 397 21.19 19.04 -9.05
N GLN A 398 21.05 18.07 -9.96
CA GLN A 398 20.70 16.69 -9.59
C GLN A 398 21.87 15.89 -8.99
N SER A 399 23.11 16.09 -9.45
CA SER A 399 24.27 15.41 -8.91
C SER A 399 24.56 15.86 -7.49
N ILE A 400 24.40 17.17 -7.23
CA ILE A 400 24.43 17.72 -5.87
C ILE A 400 23.36 17.08 -5.00
N CYS A 401 22.11 17.03 -5.48
CA CYS A 401 21.02 16.40 -4.73
C CYS A 401 21.25 14.90 -4.48
N ALA A 402 21.95 14.19 -5.35
CA ALA A 402 22.27 12.79 -5.15
C ALA A 402 23.27 12.55 -4.00
N LEU A 403 24.05 13.59 -3.64
CA LEU A 403 24.99 13.55 -2.53
C LEU A 403 24.40 14.09 -1.22
N VAL A 404 23.75 15.27 -1.29
CA VAL A 404 23.44 16.05 -0.07
C VAL A 404 21.95 16.19 0.25
N CYS A 405 21.05 15.64 -0.54
CA CYS A 405 19.61 15.74 -0.26
C CYS A 405 19.25 14.94 1.00
N ASN A 406 18.43 15.53 1.87
CA ASN A 406 17.88 14.86 3.04
C ASN A 406 16.75 13.87 2.71
N HIS A 407 16.58 13.50 1.46
CA HIS A 407 15.71 12.47 0.85
C HIS A 407 14.34 12.26 1.50
N PRO A 408 13.47 13.29 1.61
CA PRO A 408 12.12 13.12 2.16
C PRO A 408 11.26 12.13 1.34
N CYS A 409 11.68 11.81 0.14
CA CYS A 409 11.06 10.76 -0.69
C CYS A 409 11.23 9.36 -0.10
N GLU A 410 12.32 9.07 0.63
CA GLU A 410 12.55 7.81 1.32
C GLU A 410 11.68 7.73 2.58
N ASP A 411 11.54 8.83 3.33
CA ASP A 411 10.64 8.91 4.48
C ASP A 411 9.17 8.67 4.09
N ALA A 412 8.76 9.15 2.92
CA ALA A 412 7.42 8.96 2.37
C ALA A 412 7.24 7.64 1.62
N CYS A 413 8.25 6.82 1.48
CA CYS A 413 8.18 5.57 0.73
C CYS A 413 7.29 4.56 1.46
N ILE A 414 6.19 4.13 0.80
CA ILE A 414 5.25 3.17 1.40
C ILE A 414 5.95 1.84 1.74
N ARG A 415 7.01 1.49 1.02
CA ARG A 415 7.77 0.28 1.32
C ARG A 415 8.32 0.25 2.75
N SER A 416 8.60 1.39 3.36
CA SER A 416 9.04 1.48 4.76
C SER A 416 8.09 0.84 5.75
N THR A 417 6.81 0.69 5.39
CA THR A 417 5.80 0.01 6.24
C THR A 417 5.91 -1.52 6.22
N TYR A 418 6.70 -2.09 5.31
CA TYR A 418 6.93 -3.53 5.16
C TYR A 418 8.27 -3.98 5.70
N ASP A 419 9.33 -3.34 5.21
CA ASP A 419 10.71 -3.72 5.51
C ASP A 419 11.60 -2.46 5.66
N SER A 420 12.02 -1.84 4.56
CA SER A 420 12.79 -0.59 4.55
C SER A 420 12.45 0.21 3.30
N PRO A 421 12.56 1.54 3.33
CA PRO A 421 12.36 2.34 2.14
C PRO A 421 13.32 1.93 1.01
N VAL A 422 12.92 2.18 -0.22
CA VAL A 422 13.83 2.07 -1.37
C VAL A 422 14.91 3.14 -1.23
N LYS A 423 16.17 2.79 -1.47
CA LYS A 423 17.32 3.71 -1.38
C LYS A 423 17.36 4.67 -2.59
N ILE A 424 16.43 5.60 -2.59
CA ILE A 424 16.12 6.49 -3.74
C ILE A 424 17.29 7.41 -4.05
N ARG A 425 17.96 7.97 -3.02
CA ARG A 425 19.11 8.85 -3.18
C ARG A 425 20.27 8.13 -3.84
N GLN A 426 20.57 6.91 -3.40
CA GLN A 426 21.64 6.09 -3.96
C GLN A 426 21.34 5.61 -5.37
N LEU A 427 20.11 5.24 -5.69
CA LEU A 427 19.69 4.91 -7.06
C LEU A 427 19.86 6.11 -8.01
N LYS A 428 19.49 7.30 -7.56
CA LYS A 428 19.74 8.54 -8.30
C LYS A 428 21.22 8.74 -8.55
N ARG A 429 22.06 8.60 -7.50
CA ARG A 429 23.51 8.72 -7.62
C ARG A 429 24.08 7.72 -8.63
N PHE A 430 23.66 6.46 -8.58
CA PHE A 430 24.08 5.45 -9.54
C PHE A 430 23.87 5.90 -10.99
N VAL A 431 22.65 6.35 -11.33
CA VAL A 431 22.32 6.75 -12.70
C VAL A 431 23.14 7.97 -13.15
N LEU A 432 23.34 8.95 -12.27
CA LEU A 432 24.07 10.16 -12.60
C LEU A 432 25.58 9.90 -12.78
N GLU A 433 26.17 9.07 -11.91
CA GLU A 433 27.58 8.65 -12.04
C GLU A 433 27.76 7.75 -13.27
N TYR A 434 26.82 6.84 -13.55
CA TYR A 434 26.82 6.03 -14.77
C TYR A 434 26.76 6.93 -16.01
N GLY A 435 25.82 7.88 -16.04
CA GLY A 435 25.70 8.83 -17.14
C GLY A 435 26.94 9.69 -17.35
N ARG A 436 27.56 10.14 -16.25
CA ARG A 436 28.85 10.86 -16.29
C ARG A 436 29.93 9.99 -16.96
N ALA A 437 30.08 8.73 -16.55
CA ALA A 437 31.04 7.80 -17.13
C ALA A 437 30.79 7.55 -18.63
N GLN A 438 29.54 7.63 -19.09
CA GLN A 438 29.16 7.53 -20.50
C GLN A 438 29.25 8.86 -21.26
N GLY A 439 29.61 9.95 -20.61
CA GLY A 439 29.67 11.30 -21.22
C GLY A 439 28.29 11.90 -21.54
N TRP A 440 27.20 11.42 -20.91
CA TRP A 440 25.87 11.97 -21.14
C TRP A 440 25.72 13.37 -20.58
N LYS A 441 25.11 14.26 -21.34
CA LYS A 441 24.76 15.61 -20.90
C LYS A 441 23.26 15.74 -20.70
N PRO A 442 22.81 16.54 -19.73
CA PRO A 442 21.39 16.86 -19.58
C PRO A 442 20.83 17.49 -20.86
N ALA A 443 19.73 16.96 -21.37
CA ALA A 443 19.02 17.51 -22.52
C ALA A 443 18.08 18.64 -22.06
N TRP A 444 18.61 19.84 -21.85
CA TRP A 444 17.79 20.99 -21.54
C TRP A 444 17.44 21.73 -22.84
N ALA A 445 16.16 21.73 -23.18
CA ALA A 445 15.69 22.62 -24.24
C ALA A 445 15.75 24.07 -23.71
N THR A 446 16.50 24.89 -24.39
CA THR A 446 16.52 26.34 -24.16
C THR A 446 15.64 27.01 -25.20
N ALA A 447 14.69 27.81 -24.78
CA ALA A 447 13.87 28.60 -25.69
C ALA A 447 14.73 29.67 -26.40
N GLU A 448 14.26 30.13 -27.56
CA GLU A 448 14.84 31.27 -28.24
C GLU A 448 14.91 32.50 -27.29
N PRO A 449 15.89 33.37 -27.46
CA PRO A 449 16.00 34.55 -26.63
C PRO A 449 14.72 35.38 -26.66
N ASN A 450 14.16 35.69 -25.49
CA ASN A 450 12.93 36.45 -25.34
C ASN A 450 13.12 37.97 -25.17
N GLY A 451 14.36 38.41 -25.14
CA GLY A 451 14.72 39.85 -25.02
C GLY A 451 14.69 40.42 -23.59
N HIS A 452 14.25 39.66 -22.60
CA HIS A 452 14.14 40.10 -21.21
C HIS A 452 15.39 39.76 -20.40
N LYS A 453 15.81 40.68 -19.48
CA LYS A 453 16.99 40.53 -18.64
C LYS A 453 16.62 40.36 -17.16
N VAL A 454 17.21 39.39 -16.51
CA VAL A 454 16.97 39.12 -15.08
C VAL A 454 18.29 39.04 -14.32
N ALA A 455 18.37 39.73 -13.20
CA ALA A 455 19.48 39.63 -12.26
C ALA A 455 19.15 38.64 -11.14
N VAL A 456 20.10 37.77 -10.82
CA VAL A 456 20.02 36.85 -9.67
C VAL A 456 21.13 37.25 -8.71
N ILE A 457 20.79 37.53 -7.47
CA ILE A 457 21.76 37.94 -6.42
C ILE A 457 22.02 36.76 -5.50
N GLY A 458 23.19 36.17 -5.58
CA GLY A 458 23.63 35.00 -4.86
C GLY A 458 23.61 33.71 -5.71
N ALA A 459 24.77 33.06 -5.84
CA ALA A 459 24.96 31.82 -6.57
C ALA A 459 24.78 30.54 -5.69
N GLY A 460 23.94 30.61 -4.64
CA GLY A 460 23.55 29.44 -3.87
C GLY A 460 22.49 28.60 -4.58
N PRO A 461 22.03 27.46 -3.99
CA PRO A 461 21.09 26.54 -4.65
C PRO A 461 19.83 27.20 -5.21
N ALA A 462 19.25 28.18 -4.51
CA ALA A 462 18.05 28.86 -4.96
C ALA A 462 18.35 29.78 -6.18
N GLY A 463 19.47 30.52 -6.14
CA GLY A 463 19.87 31.37 -7.26
C GLY A 463 20.24 30.57 -8.50
N LEU A 464 21.03 29.52 -8.37
CA LEU A 464 21.41 28.62 -9.47
C LEU A 464 20.20 27.97 -10.11
N ALA A 465 19.22 27.51 -9.31
CA ALA A 465 18.00 26.91 -9.82
C ALA A 465 17.10 27.92 -10.54
N CYS A 466 16.97 29.15 -10.01
CA CYS A 466 16.23 30.22 -10.67
C CYS A 466 16.89 30.62 -12.00
N ALA A 467 18.22 30.79 -12.01
CA ALA A 467 18.96 31.11 -13.23
C ALA A 467 18.80 30.04 -14.32
N ALA A 468 18.89 28.78 -13.94
CA ALA A 468 18.68 27.66 -14.85
C ALA A 468 17.28 27.66 -15.48
N GLU A 469 16.24 27.81 -14.67
CA GLU A 469 14.86 27.79 -15.17
C GLU A 469 14.55 29.02 -16.04
N LEU A 470 15.00 30.20 -15.65
CA LEU A 470 14.87 31.41 -16.48
C LEU A 470 15.61 31.25 -17.82
N ARG A 471 16.80 30.66 -17.79
CA ARG A 471 17.57 30.43 -19.04
C ARG A 471 16.86 29.47 -19.97
N LYS A 472 16.21 28.42 -19.46
CA LYS A 472 15.33 27.53 -20.25
C LYS A 472 14.19 28.31 -20.91
N GLY A 473 13.65 29.33 -20.25
CA GLY A 473 12.61 30.22 -20.78
C GLY A 473 13.11 31.29 -21.77
N GLY A 474 14.41 31.30 -22.14
CA GLY A 474 15.00 32.23 -23.09
C GLY A 474 15.45 33.58 -22.50
N TYR A 475 15.44 33.77 -21.19
CA TYR A 475 15.89 35.00 -20.53
C TYR A 475 17.41 35.19 -20.59
N GLU A 476 17.88 36.42 -20.68
CA GLU A 476 19.26 36.80 -20.40
C GLU A 476 19.45 36.89 -18.89
N VAL A 477 20.25 35.95 -18.31
CA VAL A 477 20.42 35.86 -16.86
C VAL A 477 21.84 36.16 -16.46
N THR A 478 22.00 37.09 -15.49
CA THR A 478 23.29 37.39 -14.83
C THR A 478 23.16 37.09 -13.35
N VAL A 479 24.06 36.24 -12.84
CA VAL A 479 24.16 35.88 -11.43
C VAL A 479 25.30 36.68 -10.78
N PHE A 480 24.99 37.47 -9.78
CA PHE A 480 25.97 38.27 -9.00
C PHE A 480 26.29 37.46 -7.70
N GLU A 481 27.55 37.15 -7.48
CA GLU A 481 28.01 36.42 -6.30
C GLU A 481 29.12 37.18 -5.58
N LYS A 482 29.00 37.33 -4.28
CA LYS A 482 30.00 38.04 -3.45
C LYS A 482 31.31 37.27 -3.27
N GLU A 483 31.26 35.97 -3.32
CA GLU A 483 32.43 35.10 -3.22
C GLU A 483 33.09 34.93 -4.61
N SER A 484 34.27 34.30 -4.59
CA SER A 484 35.00 33.98 -5.85
C SER A 484 34.50 32.71 -6.54
N VAL A 485 33.61 31.97 -5.91
CA VAL A 485 33.07 30.71 -6.39
C VAL A 485 31.54 30.65 -6.23
N ALA A 486 30.88 29.97 -7.17
CA ALA A 486 29.46 29.70 -7.05
C ALA A 486 29.17 28.50 -6.14
N GLY A 487 27.94 28.38 -5.62
CA GLY A 487 27.48 27.29 -4.78
C GLY A 487 27.02 27.75 -3.38
N GLY A 488 27.41 28.94 -2.93
CA GLY A 488 27.09 29.44 -1.58
C GLY A 488 27.53 28.43 -0.52
N MET A 489 26.62 28.01 0.37
CA MET A 489 26.94 27.06 1.44
C MET A 489 27.33 25.65 0.95
N LEU A 490 26.99 25.25 -0.27
CA LEU A 490 27.48 24.00 -0.89
C LEU A 490 28.99 24.06 -1.14
N ALA A 491 29.49 25.22 -1.56
CA ALA A 491 30.91 25.44 -1.78
C ALA A 491 31.64 25.67 -0.46
N LEU A 492 31.13 26.54 0.41
CA LEU A 492 31.84 27.09 1.54
C LEU A 492 31.68 26.30 2.84
N GLY A 493 30.46 25.78 3.10
CA GLY A 493 30.13 25.24 4.41
C GLY A 493 29.98 23.72 4.47
N MET A 494 29.82 23.06 3.33
CA MET A 494 29.74 21.59 3.32
C MET A 494 31.15 20.99 3.22
N PRO A 495 31.53 20.03 4.08
CA PRO A 495 32.80 19.33 3.97
C PRO A 495 32.87 18.50 2.67
N ASN A 496 34.09 18.30 2.15
CA ASN A 496 34.29 17.55 0.90
C ASN A 496 33.84 16.09 0.99
N TYR A 497 33.93 15.48 2.17
CA TYR A 497 33.40 14.10 2.39
C TYR A 497 31.88 13.99 2.34
N VAL A 498 31.14 15.12 2.33
CA VAL A 498 29.69 15.20 2.11
C VAL A 498 29.40 15.58 0.66
N LEU A 499 30.11 16.57 0.11
CA LEU A 499 29.94 17.07 -1.25
C LEU A 499 31.29 17.30 -1.93
N ASP A 500 31.62 16.48 -2.92
CA ASP A 500 32.77 16.72 -3.78
C ASP A 500 32.60 18.04 -4.56
N LYS A 501 33.54 18.95 -4.40
CA LYS A 501 33.51 20.28 -5.03
C LYS A 501 33.64 20.21 -6.56
N ASN A 502 34.21 19.14 -7.11
CA ASN A 502 34.26 18.93 -8.54
C ASN A 502 32.85 18.73 -9.12
N VAL A 503 32.00 17.98 -8.41
CA VAL A 503 30.60 17.80 -8.81
C VAL A 503 29.85 19.13 -8.85
N LEU A 504 30.06 19.98 -7.84
CA LEU A 504 29.49 21.32 -7.82
C LEU A 504 29.99 22.18 -8.99
N ALA A 505 31.29 22.16 -9.23
CA ALA A 505 31.93 22.93 -10.31
C ALA A 505 31.41 22.49 -11.71
N GLU A 506 31.24 21.21 -11.92
CA GLU A 506 30.67 20.67 -13.17
C GLU A 506 29.22 21.13 -13.42
N GLU A 507 28.35 21.09 -12.40
CA GLU A 507 26.97 21.56 -12.55
C GLU A 507 26.89 23.08 -12.77
N VAL A 508 27.78 23.88 -12.15
CA VAL A 508 27.89 25.32 -12.41
C VAL A 508 28.42 25.59 -13.83
N ALA A 509 29.43 24.83 -14.27
CA ALA A 509 29.96 24.93 -15.65
C ALA A 509 28.88 24.62 -16.68
N ALA A 510 28.03 23.60 -16.45
CA ALA A 510 26.90 23.30 -17.32
C ALA A 510 25.91 24.45 -17.44
N LEU A 511 25.68 25.25 -16.38
CA LEU A 511 24.85 26.46 -16.45
C LEU A 511 25.52 27.56 -17.27
N THR A 512 26.85 27.70 -17.15
CA THR A 512 27.63 28.66 -17.97
C THR A 512 27.57 28.26 -19.44
N GLU A 513 27.73 26.99 -19.77
CA GLU A 513 27.58 26.48 -21.14
C GLU A 513 26.17 26.77 -21.73
N GLN A 514 25.14 26.80 -20.87
CA GLN A 514 23.77 27.17 -21.25
C GLN A 514 23.57 28.70 -21.43
N GLY A 515 24.58 29.52 -21.16
CA GLY A 515 24.56 30.96 -21.33
C GLY A 515 24.16 31.77 -20.08
N VAL A 516 24.21 31.17 -18.87
CA VAL A 516 24.12 31.93 -17.63
C VAL A 516 25.44 32.67 -17.40
N LYS A 517 25.37 33.99 -17.21
CA LYS A 517 26.54 34.81 -16.91
C LYS A 517 26.75 34.90 -15.39
N PHE A 518 28.02 34.84 -14.95
CA PHE A 518 28.41 34.97 -13.54
C PHE A 518 29.31 36.15 -13.34
N GLU A 519 29.01 37.02 -12.36
CA GLU A 519 29.79 38.13 -11.89
C GLU A 519 30.22 37.83 -10.43
N PHE A 520 31.45 37.36 -10.26
CA PHE A 520 32.01 37.02 -8.96
C PHE A 520 32.63 38.24 -8.27
N GLY A 521 32.76 38.19 -6.91
CA GLY A 521 33.30 39.28 -6.11
C GLY A 521 32.38 40.50 -6.08
N LYS A 522 31.08 40.34 -6.34
CA LYS A 522 30.09 41.41 -6.41
C LYS A 522 29.06 41.27 -5.31
N ALA A 523 29.17 42.10 -4.29
CA ALA A 523 28.31 42.09 -3.10
C ALA A 523 27.22 43.16 -3.17
N LEU A 524 25.95 42.75 -2.98
CA LEU A 524 24.82 43.69 -2.80
C LEU A 524 25.08 44.59 -1.57
N GLY A 525 24.80 45.89 -1.72
CA GLY A 525 25.00 46.89 -0.65
C GLY A 525 26.44 47.44 -0.51
N LYS A 526 27.42 46.76 -1.19
CA LYS A 526 28.82 47.23 -1.23
C LYS A 526 29.21 47.64 -2.65
N ASP A 527 29.08 46.73 -3.62
CA ASP A 527 29.54 46.98 -5.00
C ASP A 527 28.38 47.46 -5.91
N PHE A 528 27.16 47.21 -5.56
CA PHE A 528 25.94 47.65 -6.27
C PHE A 528 24.72 47.65 -5.35
N THR A 529 23.65 48.33 -5.81
CA THR A 529 22.34 48.35 -5.16
C THR A 529 21.27 47.80 -6.09
N ILE A 530 20.05 47.53 -5.58
CA ILE A 530 18.89 47.15 -6.36
C ILE A 530 18.58 48.14 -7.46
N ASP A 531 18.66 49.47 -7.16
CA ASP A 531 18.43 50.51 -8.14
C ASP A 531 19.50 50.57 -9.23
N CYS A 532 20.76 50.23 -8.90
CA CYS A 532 21.79 50.09 -9.93
C CYS A 532 21.44 48.99 -10.96
N LEU A 533 20.90 47.86 -10.52
CA LEU A 533 20.50 46.80 -11.41
C LEU A 533 19.28 47.20 -12.26
N LYS A 534 18.29 47.86 -11.69
CA LYS A 534 17.15 48.38 -12.45
C LYS A 534 17.63 49.41 -13.51
N ASN A 535 18.53 50.32 -13.15
CA ASN A 535 19.08 51.29 -14.11
C ASN A 535 19.96 50.64 -15.19
N ALA A 536 20.53 49.45 -14.91
CA ALA A 536 21.25 48.66 -15.90
C ALA A 536 20.34 47.83 -16.82
N GLY A 537 19.02 48.00 -16.70
CA GLY A 537 18.02 47.37 -17.56
C GLY A 537 17.59 45.95 -17.17
N PHE A 538 17.83 45.54 -15.94
CA PHE A 538 17.25 44.30 -15.44
C PHE A 538 15.78 44.50 -15.05
N GLU A 539 14.88 43.78 -15.67
CA GLU A 539 13.43 43.89 -15.48
C GLU A 539 12.94 43.20 -14.22
N ALA A 540 13.66 42.16 -13.81
CA ALA A 540 13.42 41.44 -12.54
C ALA A 540 14.74 41.17 -11.81
N ILE A 541 14.66 41.16 -10.47
CA ILE A 541 15.78 40.92 -9.57
C ILE A 541 15.37 39.82 -8.58
N PHE A 542 16.07 38.70 -8.56
CA PHE A 542 15.84 37.64 -7.59
C PHE A 542 16.90 37.65 -6.47
N ALA A 543 16.50 37.99 -5.25
CA ALA A 543 17.37 38.03 -4.08
C ALA A 543 17.46 36.63 -3.43
N ALA A 544 18.51 35.90 -3.76
CA ALA A 544 18.85 34.57 -3.24
C ALA A 544 20.09 34.62 -2.31
N ILE A 545 20.20 35.67 -1.51
CA ILE A 545 21.39 36.00 -0.70
C ILE A 545 21.65 35.05 0.48
N GLY A 546 20.72 34.13 0.75
CA GLY A 546 20.84 33.20 1.87
C GLY A 546 20.63 33.84 3.25
N ASN A 547 21.22 33.25 4.28
CA ASN A 547 21.18 33.68 5.67
C ASN A 547 22.63 33.89 6.17
N GLY A 548 23.20 35.04 5.91
CA GLY A 548 24.61 35.34 6.19
C GLY A 548 24.89 36.05 7.52
N LYS A 549 23.86 36.57 8.22
CA LYS A 549 23.98 37.28 9.46
C LYS A 549 23.90 36.35 10.67
N LYS A 550 24.98 36.27 11.43
CA LYS A 550 25.02 35.49 12.66
C LYS A 550 24.13 36.11 13.75
N VAL A 551 23.36 35.27 14.42
CA VAL A 551 22.58 35.67 15.60
C VAL A 551 23.42 35.43 16.85
N SER A 552 23.52 36.44 17.73
CA SER A 552 24.23 36.31 18.99
C SER A 552 23.59 35.22 19.89
N SER A 553 24.41 34.32 20.39
CA SER A 553 23.96 33.29 21.32
C SER A 553 23.65 33.87 22.69
N ALA A 554 22.60 33.42 23.34
CA ALA A 554 22.26 33.74 24.72
C ALA A 554 23.01 32.86 25.77
N ILE A 555 23.81 31.90 25.32
CA ILE A 555 24.60 31.04 26.21
C ILE A 555 25.75 31.84 26.81
N SER A 556 25.88 31.83 28.12
CA SER A 556 26.99 32.50 28.83
C SER A 556 28.33 31.90 28.40
N GLY A 557 29.30 32.70 28.03
CA GLY A 557 30.61 32.24 27.55
C GLY A 557 30.65 31.80 26.08
N ALA A 558 29.57 32.04 25.29
CA ALA A 558 29.49 31.67 23.88
C ALA A 558 30.60 32.36 23.01
N GLU A 559 31.13 33.49 23.47
CA GLU A 559 32.23 34.20 22.82
C GLU A 559 33.55 33.42 22.83
N ASN A 560 33.72 32.42 23.71
CA ASN A 560 34.90 31.55 23.80
C ASN A 560 34.80 30.35 22.85
N ALA A 561 33.67 30.12 22.22
CA ALA A 561 33.46 29.00 21.30
C ALA A 561 33.85 29.35 19.87
N LEU A 562 34.44 28.39 19.18
CA LEU A 562 34.61 28.45 17.71
C LEU A 562 33.24 28.36 17.03
N ASP A 563 33.02 29.19 16.03
CA ASP A 563 31.81 29.08 15.21
C ASP A 563 31.92 27.87 14.28
N ALA A 564 30.89 27.00 14.30
CA ALA A 564 30.88 25.81 13.48
C ALA A 564 30.93 26.10 11.97
N LEU A 565 30.25 27.14 11.51
CA LEU A 565 30.24 27.50 10.09
C LEU A 565 31.60 28.06 9.65
N GLU A 566 32.24 28.88 10.47
CA GLU A 566 33.57 29.42 10.18
C GLU A 566 34.64 28.30 10.18
N LEU A 567 34.54 27.33 11.09
CA LEU A 567 35.38 26.13 11.06
C LEU A 567 35.19 25.35 9.73
N LEU A 568 33.96 25.09 9.32
CA LEU A 568 33.68 24.36 8.09
C LEU A 568 34.15 25.12 6.85
N LYS A 569 34.04 26.46 6.83
CA LYS A 569 34.58 27.32 5.77
C LYS A 569 36.11 27.27 5.70
N SER A 570 36.78 27.36 6.83
CA SER A 570 38.27 27.26 6.89
C SER A 570 38.75 25.92 6.35
N VAL A 571 38.10 24.82 6.76
CA VAL A 571 38.42 23.49 6.27
C VAL A 571 38.18 23.37 4.76
N SER A 572 37.06 23.94 4.26
CA SER A 572 36.76 23.93 2.82
C SER A 572 37.75 24.78 2.02
N ALA A 573 38.33 25.80 2.61
CA ALA A 573 39.37 26.65 2.01
C ALA A 573 40.77 26.03 2.10
N GLY A 574 40.93 24.91 2.79
CA GLY A 574 42.23 24.27 3.02
C GLY A 574 43.05 24.88 4.19
N ASP A 575 42.45 25.75 4.97
CA ASP A 575 43.08 26.44 6.12
C ASP A 575 42.47 25.92 7.43
N ALA A 576 42.63 24.63 7.67
CA ALA A 576 42.00 23.94 8.81
C ALA A 576 42.73 24.28 10.11
N PRO A 577 42.04 24.77 11.16
CA PRO A 577 42.66 25.06 12.44
C PRO A 577 43.01 23.78 13.19
N LYS A 578 44.04 23.83 14.02
CA LYS A 578 44.34 22.74 14.96
C LYS A 578 43.32 22.72 16.09
N LEU A 579 42.66 21.63 16.32
CA LEU A 579 41.71 21.47 17.38
C LEU A 579 42.32 20.80 18.63
N ALA A 580 41.70 21.01 19.78
CA ALA A 580 42.05 20.32 21.01
C ALA A 580 41.69 18.83 20.98
N GLU A 581 42.27 18.02 21.87
CA GLU A 581 42.01 16.60 21.96
C GLU A 581 40.56 16.25 22.37
N THR A 582 39.95 17.13 23.17
CA THR A 582 38.57 16.97 23.68
C THR A 582 37.71 18.14 23.23
N VAL A 583 36.72 17.87 22.40
CA VAL A 583 35.87 18.90 21.78
C VAL A 583 34.42 18.66 22.15
N ALA A 584 33.72 19.68 22.59
CA ALA A 584 32.26 19.67 22.68
C ALA A 584 31.68 20.51 21.52
N VAL A 585 30.74 19.93 20.78
CA VAL A 585 29.99 20.64 19.73
C VAL A 585 28.58 20.93 20.24
N VAL A 586 28.21 22.22 20.29
CA VAL A 586 26.92 22.67 20.82
C VAL A 586 26.01 23.11 19.67
N GLY A 587 24.81 22.59 19.61
CA GLY A 587 23.81 23.04 18.62
C GLY A 587 23.03 21.90 17.97
N LYS A 588 22.37 22.18 16.85
CA LYS A 588 21.53 21.25 16.11
C LYS A 588 21.62 21.46 14.60
N GLY A 589 21.15 20.49 13.84
CA GLY A 589 21.17 20.51 12.38
C GLY A 589 22.46 19.95 11.79
N PHE A 590 22.50 19.91 10.45
CA PHE A 590 23.63 19.31 9.74
C PHE A 590 24.95 20.01 9.99
N ALA A 591 24.96 21.35 10.19
CA ALA A 591 26.18 22.08 10.49
C ALA A 591 26.84 21.63 11.80
N ALA A 592 26.06 21.33 12.85
CA ALA A 592 26.59 20.80 14.10
C ALA A 592 27.12 19.37 13.92
N MET A 593 26.40 18.53 13.16
CA MET A 593 26.81 17.16 12.85
C MET A 593 28.10 17.15 12.01
N ASP A 594 28.18 17.99 10.99
CA ASP A 594 29.34 18.08 10.12
C ASP A 594 30.57 18.65 10.87
N ALA A 595 30.35 19.64 11.76
CA ALA A 595 31.43 20.16 12.61
C ALA A 595 31.97 19.08 13.58
N ALA A 596 31.10 18.23 14.15
CA ALA A 596 31.51 17.14 15.02
C ALA A 596 32.32 16.08 14.28
N ARG A 597 31.85 15.65 13.11
CA ARG A 597 32.57 14.68 12.25
C ARG A 597 33.88 15.27 11.68
N THR A 598 33.88 16.57 11.38
CA THR A 598 35.09 17.29 10.96
C THR A 598 36.09 17.36 12.09
N ALA A 599 35.68 17.58 13.34
CA ALA A 599 36.59 17.61 14.49
C ALA A 599 37.33 16.28 14.68
N ILE A 600 36.67 15.14 14.48
CA ILE A 600 37.32 13.81 14.47
C ILE A 600 38.42 13.77 13.39
N ARG A 601 38.12 14.19 12.15
CA ARG A 601 39.08 14.19 11.03
C ARG A 601 40.27 15.13 11.25
N LEU A 602 40.08 16.20 12.04
CA LEU A 602 41.14 17.13 12.44
C LEU A 602 41.95 16.63 13.66
N GLY A 603 41.70 15.37 14.12
CA GLY A 603 42.51 14.72 15.14
C GLY A 603 41.99 14.86 16.57
N ALA A 604 40.80 15.37 16.80
CA ALA A 604 40.20 15.32 18.13
C ALA A 604 39.94 13.87 18.55
N LYS A 605 40.38 13.50 19.76
CA LYS A 605 40.29 12.12 20.28
C LYS A 605 38.91 11.81 20.91
N ARG A 606 38.23 12.84 21.41
CA ARG A 606 36.92 12.75 22.00
C ARG A 606 36.06 13.91 21.56
N VAL A 607 34.97 13.62 20.85
CA VAL A 607 34.02 14.62 20.40
C VAL A 607 32.64 14.28 20.97
N THR A 608 32.07 15.25 21.70
CA THR A 608 30.70 15.14 22.24
C THR A 608 29.80 16.17 21.58
N LEU A 609 28.75 15.70 20.90
CA LEU A 609 27.73 16.55 20.28
C LEU A 609 26.56 16.76 21.25
N LEU A 610 26.42 17.99 21.73
CA LEU A 610 25.37 18.44 22.66
C LEU A 610 24.19 18.99 21.86
N TRP A 611 23.17 18.17 21.69
CA TRP A 611 22.04 18.48 20.81
C TRP A 611 20.87 19.04 21.62
N SER A 612 20.42 20.24 21.31
CA SER A 612 19.28 20.87 21.97
C SER A 612 17.95 20.30 21.47
N GLY A 613 17.19 19.64 22.36
CA GLY A 613 15.95 18.95 22.05
C GLY A 613 16.16 17.50 21.59
N ALA A 614 15.06 16.84 21.23
CA ALA A 614 15.11 15.45 20.73
C ALA A 614 15.78 15.40 19.36
N TYR A 615 16.56 14.34 19.13
CA TYR A 615 17.17 14.10 17.83
C TYR A 615 16.11 13.67 16.78
N GLY A 616 16.31 14.08 15.54
CA GLY A 616 15.39 13.81 14.43
C GLY A 616 15.20 12.31 14.13
N LYS A 617 14.02 11.95 13.66
CA LYS A 617 13.65 10.56 13.30
C LYS A 617 13.61 10.29 11.79
N GLY A 618 13.87 11.29 10.96
CA GLY A 618 13.92 11.13 9.51
C GLY A 618 15.09 10.23 9.07
N SER A 619 14.95 9.61 7.89
CA SER A 619 15.98 8.67 7.36
C SER A 619 17.35 9.32 7.29
N ALA A 620 17.44 10.56 6.81
CA ALA A 620 18.70 11.31 6.73
C ALA A 620 19.31 11.63 8.09
N ASP A 621 18.49 11.95 9.10
CA ASP A 621 18.96 12.20 10.45
C ASP A 621 19.57 10.91 11.05
N GLN A 622 18.87 9.79 10.91
CA GLN A 622 19.33 8.50 11.43
C GLN A 622 20.59 8.00 10.73
N GLU A 623 20.71 8.21 9.41
CA GLU A 623 21.92 7.88 8.64
C GLU A 623 23.11 8.72 9.10
N ALA A 624 22.92 10.03 9.24
CA ALA A 624 23.96 10.95 9.70
C ALA A 624 24.41 10.60 11.12
N LEU A 625 23.49 10.26 12.01
CA LEU A 625 23.81 9.84 13.38
C LEU A 625 24.61 8.54 13.42
N ALA A 626 24.19 7.52 12.67
CA ALA A 626 24.89 6.26 12.61
C ALA A 626 26.32 6.43 12.13
N LEU A 627 26.55 7.22 11.07
CA LEU A 627 27.88 7.52 10.55
C LEU A 627 28.75 8.25 11.57
N ALA A 628 28.18 9.25 12.28
CA ALA A 628 28.90 10.01 13.29
C ALA A 628 29.28 9.13 14.50
N GLN A 629 28.38 8.27 14.97
CA GLN A 629 28.65 7.35 16.08
C GLN A 629 29.71 6.30 15.69
N GLU A 630 29.67 5.75 14.50
CA GLU A 630 30.69 4.84 14.00
C GLU A 630 32.06 5.52 13.90
N GLU A 631 32.12 6.83 13.60
CA GLU A 631 33.30 7.65 13.54
C GLU A 631 33.80 8.11 14.92
N GLY A 632 33.08 7.80 16.01
CA GLY A 632 33.49 8.07 17.39
C GLY A 632 32.86 9.32 18.03
N VAL A 633 31.84 9.95 17.40
CA VAL A 633 31.11 11.06 17.97
C VAL A 633 30.10 10.55 19.01
N VAL A 634 30.11 11.12 20.21
CA VAL A 634 29.11 10.83 21.26
C VAL A 634 28.00 11.87 21.19
N LEU A 635 26.74 11.43 20.92
CA LEU A 635 25.57 12.30 20.95
C LEU A 635 24.92 12.32 22.32
N LEU A 636 24.72 13.53 22.89
CA LEU A 636 23.83 13.81 24.00
C LEU A 636 22.66 14.67 23.52
N ASP A 637 21.52 14.07 23.32
CA ASP A 637 20.28 14.77 22.95
C ASP A 637 19.58 15.36 24.18
N ASN A 638 18.62 16.27 23.93
CA ASN A 638 17.89 17.01 24.98
C ASN A 638 18.84 17.75 25.94
N ALA A 639 19.98 18.16 25.46
CA ALA A 639 21.01 18.90 26.20
C ALA A 639 20.76 20.42 26.12
N ALA A 640 20.19 20.99 27.17
CA ALA A 640 20.00 22.43 27.27
C ALA A 640 21.29 23.08 27.84
N VAL A 641 22.17 23.54 26.97
CA VAL A 641 23.43 24.17 27.36
C VAL A 641 23.16 25.53 28.00
N THR A 642 23.72 25.76 29.19
CA THR A 642 23.53 26.97 29.99
C THR A 642 24.77 27.88 30.04
N ALA A 643 25.97 27.28 30.04
CA ALA A 643 27.21 28.04 30.06
C ALA A 643 28.37 27.29 29.40
N ILE A 644 29.29 28.01 28.81
CA ILE A 644 30.55 27.59 28.22
C ILE A 644 31.72 28.18 29.01
N ALA A 645 32.52 27.30 29.62
CA ALA A 645 33.74 27.64 30.30
C ALA A 645 34.98 27.25 29.45
N ALA A 646 36.16 27.59 29.90
CA ALA A 646 37.43 27.30 29.21
C ALA A 646 37.72 25.77 29.13
N ASP A 647 37.23 25.01 30.09
CA ASP A 647 37.53 23.59 30.29
C ASP A 647 36.28 22.70 30.32
N SER A 648 35.08 23.26 30.15
CA SER A 648 33.83 22.49 30.27
C SER A 648 32.63 23.22 29.71
N VAL A 649 31.56 22.46 29.47
CA VAL A 649 30.23 22.97 29.13
C VAL A 649 29.22 22.51 30.18
N SER A 650 28.53 23.47 30.78
CA SER A 650 27.41 23.22 31.70
C SER A 650 26.10 23.14 30.93
N LEU A 651 25.29 22.12 31.24
CA LEU A 651 24.01 21.88 30.64
C LEU A 651 23.01 21.27 31.62
N GLU A 652 21.75 21.32 31.25
CA GLU A 652 20.67 20.61 31.92
C GLU A 652 20.10 19.55 30.95
N ARG A 653 19.90 18.34 31.46
CA ARG A 653 19.26 17.23 30.70
C ARG A 653 18.21 16.54 31.55
N GLY A 654 16.94 16.65 31.14
CA GLY A 654 15.83 16.09 31.91
C GLY A 654 15.71 16.63 33.34
N GLY A 655 16.03 17.90 33.57
CA GLY A 655 16.04 18.52 34.90
C GLY A 655 17.30 18.23 35.74
N ILE A 656 18.28 17.51 35.22
CA ILE A 656 19.51 17.15 35.89
C ILE A 656 20.65 18.04 35.37
N PRO A 657 21.31 18.85 36.24
CA PRO A 657 22.47 19.59 35.80
C PRO A 657 23.68 18.68 35.59
N MET A 658 24.37 18.90 34.49
CA MET A 658 25.57 18.13 34.08
C MET A 658 26.68 19.09 33.66
N ASN A 659 27.91 18.65 33.83
CA ASN A 659 29.09 19.37 33.32
C ASN A 659 29.91 18.42 32.42
N ILE A 660 30.18 18.81 31.19
CA ILE A 660 30.92 18.02 30.21
C ILE A 660 32.32 18.61 30.07
N PRO A 661 33.37 17.91 30.52
CA PRO A 661 34.75 18.37 30.38
C PRO A 661 35.16 18.37 28.90
N CYS A 662 35.72 19.49 28.44
CA CYS A 662 36.28 19.65 27.11
C CYS A 662 37.33 20.76 27.09
N ASN A 663 38.27 20.69 26.16
CA ASN A 663 39.32 21.71 26.04
C ASN A 663 38.98 22.72 24.93
N GLN A 664 37.95 22.49 24.17
CA GLN A 664 37.46 23.36 23.12
C GLN A 664 35.98 23.17 22.87
N VAL A 665 35.29 24.26 22.57
CA VAL A 665 33.87 24.23 22.20
C VAL A 665 33.71 24.79 20.81
N ILE A 666 32.84 24.08 20.02
CA ILE A 666 32.39 24.53 18.70
C ILE A 666 30.90 24.80 18.81
N LEU A 667 30.46 26.00 18.46
CA LEU A 667 29.05 26.40 18.57
C LEU A 667 28.41 26.56 17.18
N ALA A 668 27.39 25.74 16.91
CA ALA A 668 26.57 25.89 15.72
C ALA A 668 25.52 26.99 15.95
N ASN A 669 25.90 28.20 15.64
CA ASN A 669 25.05 29.39 15.77
C ASN A 669 23.86 29.38 14.81
N GLU A 670 22.84 30.15 15.13
CA GLU A 670 21.77 30.48 14.20
C GLU A 670 22.19 31.63 13.28
N TYR A 671 21.68 31.57 12.04
CA TYR A 671 21.89 32.59 11.03
C TYR A 671 20.54 33.02 10.44
N VAL A 672 20.43 34.31 10.11
CA VAL A 672 19.26 34.95 9.49
C VAL A 672 19.69 35.73 8.24
N ALA A 673 18.72 36.23 7.46
CA ALA A 673 19.02 37.06 6.32
C ALA A 673 19.65 38.38 6.82
N ASP A 674 20.57 38.92 6.03
CA ASP A 674 21.25 40.19 6.38
C ASP A 674 20.37 41.36 5.94
N ASP A 675 19.73 42.02 6.91
CA ASP A 675 18.86 43.17 6.71
C ASP A 675 19.62 44.43 6.26
N ALA A 676 20.90 44.53 6.60
CA ALA A 676 21.72 45.70 6.21
C ALA A 676 21.92 45.79 4.69
N VAL A 677 21.99 44.66 3.99
CA VAL A 677 22.15 44.63 2.52
C VAL A 677 20.82 44.67 1.76
N LEU A 678 19.69 44.46 2.44
CA LEU A 678 18.35 44.43 1.87
C LEU A 678 17.55 45.70 2.15
N SER A 679 18.21 46.86 2.06
CA SER A 679 17.60 48.16 2.33
C SER A 679 16.27 48.34 1.55
N GLY A 680 15.22 48.74 2.27
CA GLY A 680 13.86 48.92 1.69
C GLY A 680 13.03 47.68 1.50
N ILE A 681 13.55 46.47 1.78
CA ILE A 681 12.78 45.24 1.75
C ILE A 681 12.24 44.92 3.15
N GLU A 682 10.92 44.61 3.24
CA GLU A 682 10.27 44.29 4.52
C GLU A 682 10.80 42.96 5.08
N MET A 683 11.22 42.98 6.34
CA MET A 683 11.72 41.82 7.07
C MET A 683 10.74 41.36 8.15
N LYS A 684 10.63 40.03 8.36
CA LYS A 684 9.85 39.43 9.43
C LYS A 684 10.65 38.33 10.10
N ASN A 685 10.89 38.42 11.42
CA ASN A 685 11.63 37.43 12.21
C ASN A 685 13.02 37.09 11.63
N GLY A 686 13.74 38.04 11.09
CA GLY A 686 15.05 37.85 10.49
C GLY A 686 15.07 37.28 9.08
N PHE A 687 13.92 37.24 8.41
CA PHE A 687 13.77 36.76 7.03
C PHE A 687 13.01 37.77 6.17
N VAL A 688 13.25 37.75 4.87
CA VAL A 688 12.52 38.57 3.89
C VAL A 688 11.04 38.14 3.87
N LYS A 689 10.16 39.13 4.03
CA LYS A 689 8.72 38.90 3.85
C LYS A 689 8.39 38.88 2.37
N ILE A 690 7.71 37.80 1.94
CA ILE A 690 7.25 37.65 0.56
C ILE A 690 5.76 37.30 0.51
N GLU A 691 5.15 37.66 -0.60
CA GLU A 691 3.83 37.15 -0.99
C GLU A 691 3.97 36.46 -2.35
N SER A 692 3.76 35.16 -2.39
CA SER A 692 3.93 34.32 -3.60
C SER A 692 5.28 34.60 -4.33
N GLY A 693 6.38 34.72 -3.59
CA GLY A 693 7.72 34.97 -4.15
C GLY A 693 8.09 36.44 -4.35
N ARG A 694 7.12 37.34 -4.32
CA ARG A 694 7.31 38.80 -4.51
C ARG A 694 7.63 39.49 -3.18
N THR A 695 8.55 40.45 -3.20
CA THR A 695 8.79 41.36 -2.08
C THR A 695 7.83 42.54 -2.16
N GLY A 696 7.92 43.51 -1.19
CA GLY A 696 7.18 44.75 -1.27
C GLY A 696 7.68 45.75 -2.36
N ILE A 697 8.78 45.44 -3.05
CA ILE A 697 9.37 46.25 -4.10
C ILE A 697 9.03 45.63 -5.47
N ALA A 698 8.42 46.42 -6.35
CA ALA A 698 8.06 45.98 -7.68
C ALA A 698 9.28 45.48 -8.50
N GLY A 699 9.16 44.34 -9.15
CA GLY A 699 10.22 43.68 -9.90
C GLY A 699 11.30 43.02 -9.03
N VAL A 700 11.12 42.95 -7.70
CA VAL A 700 12.07 42.30 -6.78
C VAL A 700 11.42 41.11 -6.11
N TYR A 701 12.09 40.00 -6.22
CA TYR A 701 11.66 38.70 -5.72
C TYR A 701 12.68 38.14 -4.73
N ALA A 702 12.27 37.23 -3.85
CA ALA A 702 13.19 36.59 -2.93
C ALA A 702 12.83 35.09 -2.73
N GLY A 703 13.85 34.31 -2.36
CA GLY A 703 13.66 32.87 -2.12
C GLY A 703 14.81 32.21 -1.36
N GLY A 704 14.67 30.92 -1.11
CA GLY A 704 15.66 30.15 -0.36
C GLY A 704 15.80 30.58 1.09
N ASN A 705 17.03 30.51 1.63
CA ASN A 705 17.31 30.84 3.01
C ASN A 705 17.17 32.31 3.36
N ALA A 706 17.06 33.20 2.39
CA ALA A 706 16.70 34.58 2.63
C ALA A 706 15.28 34.77 3.17
N VAL A 707 14.36 33.83 2.84
CA VAL A 707 12.93 33.89 3.18
C VAL A 707 12.58 33.00 4.38
N ARG A 708 13.19 31.83 4.47
CA ARG A 708 13.00 30.86 5.57
C ARG A 708 14.14 29.87 5.63
N LYS A 709 14.34 29.25 6.79
CA LYS A 709 15.28 28.12 6.89
C LYS A 709 14.87 27.01 5.90
N ALA A 710 15.76 26.62 5.01
CA ALA A 710 15.53 25.65 3.95
C ALA A 710 16.74 24.70 3.82
N ASN A 711 16.48 23.47 3.45
CA ASN A 711 17.51 22.55 2.98
C ASN A 711 17.76 22.74 1.46
N VAL A 712 18.73 22.02 0.92
CA VAL A 712 19.16 22.19 -0.47
C VAL A 712 18.01 22.01 -1.47
N ILE A 713 17.23 20.92 -1.38
CA ILE A 713 16.14 20.66 -2.33
C ILE A 713 14.99 21.66 -2.21
N THR A 714 14.72 22.15 -1.00
CA THR A 714 13.68 23.17 -0.78
C THR A 714 14.15 24.54 -1.33
N ALA A 715 15.44 24.84 -1.21
CA ALA A 715 16.00 26.05 -1.80
C ALA A 715 15.96 26.01 -3.34
N ILE A 716 16.27 24.85 -3.95
CA ILE A 716 16.16 24.64 -5.41
C ILE A 716 14.71 24.82 -5.86
N ALA A 717 13.74 24.24 -5.17
CA ALA A 717 12.32 24.41 -5.47
C ALA A 717 11.85 25.87 -5.36
N ALA A 718 12.37 26.61 -4.38
CA ALA A 718 12.08 28.03 -4.24
C ALA A 718 12.60 28.85 -5.44
N GLY A 719 13.79 28.52 -5.94
CA GLY A 719 14.34 29.14 -7.15
C GLY A 719 13.49 28.89 -8.39
N LYS A 720 13.06 27.65 -8.60
CA LYS A 720 12.14 27.28 -9.69
C LYS A 720 10.81 28.04 -9.61
N ASN A 721 10.20 28.08 -8.43
CA ASN A 721 8.94 28.79 -8.24
C ASN A 721 9.12 30.31 -8.48
N ALA A 722 10.24 30.89 -8.07
CA ALA A 722 10.53 32.28 -8.34
C ALA A 722 10.66 32.57 -9.85
N ALA A 723 11.35 31.70 -10.59
CA ALA A 723 11.46 31.82 -12.05
C ALA A 723 10.09 31.82 -12.73
N ALA A 724 9.19 30.94 -12.34
CA ALA A 724 7.83 30.89 -12.87
C ALA A 724 7.01 32.15 -12.54
N VAL A 725 7.16 32.69 -11.32
CA VAL A 725 6.52 33.95 -10.92
C VAL A 725 7.07 35.14 -11.71
N ILE A 726 8.39 35.19 -11.91
CA ILE A 726 9.06 36.22 -12.71
C ILE A 726 8.57 36.16 -14.16
N ASP A 727 8.53 34.97 -14.75
CA ASP A 727 8.05 34.80 -16.13
C ASP A 727 6.59 35.25 -16.30
N LYS A 728 5.74 34.91 -15.33
CA LYS A 728 4.34 35.32 -15.33
C LYS A 728 4.18 36.85 -15.19
N ASP A 729 5.00 37.49 -14.35
CA ASP A 729 4.92 38.94 -14.14
C ASP A 729 5.45 39.74 -15.33
N ILE A 730 6.48 39.22 -16.04
CA ILE A 730 7.04 39.86 -17.22
C ILE A 730 6.20 39.59 -18.47
N ARG A 731 5.82 38.35 -18.71
CA ARG A 731 5.22 37.89 -20.00
C ARG A 731 3.70 37.67 -19.96
N GLY A 732 3.08 37.77 -18.77
CA GLY A 732 1.62 37.61 -18.61
C GLY A 732 1.10 36.28 -19.15
N GLU A 733 0.19 36.34 -20.13
CA GLU A 733 -0.39 35.14 -20.77
C GLU A 733 0.61 34.37 -21.66
N ASN A 734 1.72 34.97 -22.04
CA ASN A 734 2.77 34.31 -22.82
C ASN A 734 3.82 33.62 -21.95
N ALA A 735 3.63 33.56 -20.64
CA ALA A 735 4.52 32.86 -19.72
C ALA A 735 4.53 31.35 -20.02
N THR A 736 5.73 30.76 -20.02
CA THR A 736 5.95 29.35 -20.36
C THR A 736 6.59 28.55 -19.23
N LEU A 737 7.14 29.22 -18.23
CA LEU A 737 7.78 28.56 -17.11
C LEU A 737 6.74 28.14 -16.06
N GLU A 738 6.85 26.92 -15.61
CA GLU A 738 5.99 26.36 -14.59
C GLU A 738 6.71 26.21 -13.25
N GLY A 739 6.06 26.63 -12.20
CA GLY A 739 6.49 26.31 -10.85
C GLY A 739 6.33 24.84 -10.51
N VAL A 740 6.59 24.49 -9.26
CA VAL A 740 6.32 23.14 -8.76
C VAL A 740 4.81 23.02 -8.52
N PRO A 741 4.08 22.19 -9.29
CA PRO A 741 2.63 22.07 -9.16
C PRO A 741 2.25 21.37 -7.86
N ALA A 742 1.06 21.67 -7.34
CA ALA A 742 0.47 20.87 -6.29
C ALA A 742 0.11 19.48 -6.81
N THR A 743 0.41 18.44 -6.05
CA THR A 743 0.08 17.05 -6.43
C THR A 743 -0.93 16.45 -5.46
N LYS A 744 -1.87 15.66 -5.99
CA LYS A 744 -2.67 14.74 -5.19
C LYS A 744 -1.92 13.43 -5.09
N THR A 745 -1.81 12.89 -3.88
CA THR A 745 -1.03 11.68 -3.61
C THR A 745 -1.92 10.44 -3.59
N VAL A 746 -1.42 9.33 -4.09
CA VAL A 746 -2.05 8.00 -3.96
C VAL A 746 -2.31 7.70 -2.48
N ASN A 747 -3.48 7.10 -2.19
CA ASN A 747 -3.78 6.65 -0.84
C ASN A 747 -2.85 5.48 -0.44
N PRO A 748 -1.98 5.65 0.58
CA PRO A 748 -1.05 4.61 1.01
C PRO A 748 -1.73 3.30 1.44
N GLU A 749 -2.95 3.38 1.97
CA GLU A 749 -3.70 2.19 2.43
C GLU A 749 -4.08 1.27 1.27
N ILE A 750 -4.50 1.82 0.12
CA ILE A 750 -4.78 1.03 -1.09
C ILE A 750 -3.52 0.27 -1.53
N VAL A 751 -2.36 0.93 -1.49
CA VAL A 751 -1.09 0.29 -1.85
C VAL A 751 -0.73 -0.82 -0.86
N ARG A 752 -0.91 -0.58 0.45
CA ARG A 752 -0.67 -1.60 1.48
C ARG A 752 -1.54 -2.83 1.32
N GLN A 753 -2.83 -2.65 1.06
CA GLN A 753 -3.77 -3.76 0.90
C GLN A 753 -3.35 -4.68 -0.27
N ARG A 754 -2.94 -4.12 -1.40
CA ARG A 754 -2.50 -4.91 -2.56
C ARG A 754 -1.15 -5.61 -2.36
N THR A 755 -0.31 -5.10 -1.46
CA THR A 755 1.06 -5.57 -1.28
C THR A 755 1.28 -6.43 -0.03
N GLY A 756 0.22 -6.74 0.72
CA GLY A 756 0.27 -7.44 2.01
C GLY A 756 0.95 -8.81 2.01
N TYR A 757 1.11 -9.43 0.85
CA TYR A 757 1.73 -10.75 0.69
C TYR A 757 3.14 -10.71 0.05
N LEU A 758 3.72 -9.54 -0.15
CA LEU A 758 5.07 -9.44 -0.70
C LEU A 758 6.09 -10.01 0.30
N LYS A 759 7.06 -10.76 -0.22
CA LYS A 759 8.20 -11.22 0.57
C LYS A 759 9.00 -10.01 1.05
N LYS A 760 9.28 -9.97 2.35
CA LYS A 760 10.13 -8.95 2.95
C LYS A 760 11.55 -9.07 2.40
N ASP A 761 12.09 -7.96 1.94
CA ASP A 761 13.50 -7.80 1.55
C ASP A 761 13.96 -6.46 2.10
N SER A 762 14.78 -6.49 3.14
CA SER A 762 15.20 -5.29 3.87
C SER A 762 16.09 -4.34 3.06
N GLY A 763 16.50 -4.69 1.84
CA GLY A 763 17.41 -3.86 1.04
C GLY A 763 18.70 -3.50 1.79
N LYS A 764 19.19 -4.38 2.65
CA LYS A 764 20.44 -4.15 3.41
C LYS A 764 21.62 -4.10 2.46
N LEU A 765 22.01 -2.90 2.14
CA LEU A 765 23.16 -2.62 1.30
C LEU A 765 24.04 -1.61 2.05
N ASN A 766 25.27 -2.03 2.36
CA ASN A 766 26.26 -1.13 2.95
C ASN A 766 27.13 -0.54 1.83
N LEU A 767 27.02 0.76 1.63
CA LEU A 767 27.81 1.50 0.63
C LEU A 767 28.95 2.32 1.26
N ASN A 768 28.96 2.45 2.59
CA ASN A 768 29.97 3.22 3.29
C ASN A 768 31.23 2.42 3.55
N ALA A 769 32.38 3.04 3.39
CA ALA A 769 33.64 2.48 3.81
C ALA A 769 33.70 2.31 5.34
N PRO A 770 34.56 1.44 5.88
CA PRO A 770 34.79 1.34 7.31
C PRO A 770 35.13 2.69 7.97
N ALA A 771 34.70 2.90 9.22
CA ALA A 771 34.88 4.17 9.92
C ALA A 771 36.34 4.65 9.93
N ALA A 772 37.31 3.74 10.18
CA ALA A 772 38.74 4.07 10.17
C ALA A 772 39.21 4.66 8.84
N GLN A 773 38.67 4.19 7.72
CA GLN A 773 38.98 4.74 6.39
C GLN A 773 38.32 6.11 6.20
N ARG A 774 37.05 6.26 6.66
CA ARG A 774 36.30 7.51 6.52
C ARG A 774 36.94 8.67 7.27
N ILE A 775 37.46 8.43 8.47
CA ILE A 775 38.09 9.48 9.29
C ILE A 775 39.52 9.82 8.88
N ALA A 776 40.13 9.04 8.02
CA ALA A 776 41.51 9.27 7.58
C ALA A 776 41.70 10.44 6.59
N GLY A 777 40.56 10.98 6.06
CA GLY A 777 40.62 12.07 5.08
C GLY A 777 39.27 12.75 4.90
N PHE A 778 39.20 13.61 3.89
CA PHE A 778 38.00 14.40 3.57
C PHE A 778 37.35 13.98 2.25
N ASP A 779 37.76 12.87 1.63
CA ASP A 779 37.14 12.39 0.42
C ASP A 779 35.82 11.65 0.68
N ILE A 780 34.94 11.62 -0.32
CA ILE A 780 33.70 10.84 -0.25
C ILE A 780 34.04 9.35 -0.16
N SER A 781 33.62 8.72 0.89
CA SER A 781 33.89 7.31 1.21
C SER A 781 32.72 6.37 0.93
N GLU A 782 31.56 6.91 0.55
CA GLU A 782 30.41 6.12 0.09
C GLU A 782 30.60 5.71 -1.37
N ARG A 783 30.69 4.39 -1.64
CA ARG A 783 30.78 3.90 -3.01
C ARG A 783 29.42 3.99 -3.75
N VAL A 784 29.47 3.98 -5.06
CA VAL A 784 28.30 3.86 -5.92
C VAL A 784 27.83 2.40 -5.96
N MET A 785 26.55 2.16 -6.14
CA MET A 785 26.00 0.84 -6.41
C MET A 785 26.58 0.25 -7.71
N THR A 786 26.77 -1.05 -7.75
CA THR A 786 26.95 -1.78 -9.01
C THR A 786 25.61 -1.84 -9.76
N GLU A 787 25.64 -2.14 -11.06
CA GLU A 787 24.43 -2.30 -11.86
C GLU A 787 23.47 -3.34 -11.27
N ALA A 788 23.99 -4.50 -10.85
CA ALA A 788 23.19 -5.56 -10.25
C ALA A 788 22.54 -5.13 -8.92
N GLU A 789 23.28 -4.38 -8.08
CA GLU A 789 22.75 -3.82 -6.83
C GLU A 789 21.65 -2.78 -7.12
N ALA A 790 21.87 -1.91 -8.10
CA ALA A 790 20.92 -0.87 -8.47
C ALA A 790 19.64 -1.47 -9.05
N GLN A 791 19.73 -2.42 -9.95
CA GLN A 791 18.55 -3.13 -10.51
C GLN A 791 17.77 -3.88 -9.42
N LYS A 792 18.49 -4.60 -8.55
CA LYS A 792 17.87 -5.31 -7.42
C LYS A 792 17.16 -4.35 -6.48
N GLU A 793 17.82 -3.25 -6.08
CA GLU A 793 17.21 -2.25 -5.19
C GLU A 793 16.02 -1.56 -5.86
N ALA A 794 16.15 -1.19 -7.14
CA ALA A 794 15.07 -0.58 -7.91
C ALA A 794 13.85 -1.51 -8.06
N SER A 795 14.05 -2.81 -8.21
CA SER A 795 12.98 -3.81 -8.30
C SER A 795 12.14 -3.94 -7.02
N ARG A 796 12.62 -3.44 -5.89
CA ARG A 796 11.86 -3.37 -4.63
C ARG A 796 10.75 -2.32 -4.67
N CYS A 797 10.77 -1.40 -5.64
CA CYS A 797 9.78 -0.33 -5.75
C CYS A 797 8.36 -0.90 -5.93
N LEU A 798 7.41 -0.43 -5.10
CA LEU A 798 6.01 -0.86 -5.14
C LEU A 798 5.21 -0.24 -6.29
N ASN A 799 5.81 0.65 -7.05
CA ASN A 799 5.16 1.28 -8.19
C ASN A 799 3.84 1.99 -7.83
N CYS A 800 3.92 2.94 -6.90
CA CYS A 800 2.76 3.56 -6.26
C CYS A 800 2.05 4.65 -7.08
N GLY A 801 2.58 5.06 -8.21
CA GLY A 801 2.04 6.16 -9.04
C GLY A 801 1.62 5.72 -10.43
N CYS A 802 1.10 6.66 -11.21
CA CYS A 802 0.81 6.51 -12.64
C CYS A 802 2.03 6.74 -13.54
N GLY A 803 1.85 6.66 -14.83
CA GLY A 803 2.84 7.03 -15.84
C GLY A 803 3.81 5.91 -16.19
N GLU A 804 5.04 6.26 -16.51
CA GLU A 804 6.08 5.34 -16.99
C GLU A 804 6.34 4.15 -16.07
N GLY A 805 6.14 4.31 -14.78
CA GLY A 805 6.35 3.23 -13.82
C GLY A 805 5.28 2.14 -13.87
N CYS A 806 3.99 2.52 -13.87
CA CYS A 806 2.87 1.59 -13.86
C CYS A 806 2.03 1.72 -15.13
N GLN A 807 2.17 0.84 -16.07
CA GLN A 807 1.43 0.86 -17.32
C GLN A 807 0.33 -0.20 -17.40
N LEU A 808 -0.17 -0.68 -16.28
CA LEU A 808 -1.12 -1.80 -16.25
C LEU A 808 -2.40 -1.48 -17.05
N CYS A 809 -2.97 -0.28 -16.91
CA CYS A 809 -4.16 0.13 -17.66
C CYS A 809 -3.93 0.09 -19.18
N LYS A 810 -2.75 0.54 -19.65
CA LYS A 810 -2.35 0.46 -21.06
C LYS A 810 -2.20 -1.00 -21.52
N THR A 811 -1.57 -1.84 -20.68
CA THR A 811 -1.27 -3.23 -21.02
C THR A 811 -2.54 -4.08 -21.15
N ILE A 812 -3.57 -3.82 -20.33
CA ILE A 812 -4.80 -4.63 -20.30
C ILE A 812 -5.93 -4.10 -21.18
N CYS A 813 -5.77 -2.90 -21.76
CA CYS A 813 -6.82 -2.31 -22.60
C CYS A 813 -6.83 -2.94 -24.00
N THR A 814 -7.94 -3.54 -24.39
CA THR A 814 -8.12 -4.16 -25.71
C THR A 814 -8.28 -3.12 -26.82
N ASP A 815 -8.74 -1.91 -26.47
CA ASP A 815 -9.00 -0.81 -27.40
C ASP A 815 -7.89 0.24 -27.41
N PHE A 816 -6.80 -0.02 -26.68
CA PHE A 816 -5.58 0.83 -26.62
C PHE A 816 -5.84 2.31 -26.25
N ALA A 817 -6.94 2.58 -25.56
CA ALA A 817 -7.32 3.93 -25.15
C ALA A 817 -6.35 4.62 -24.17
N PRO A 818 -5.73 3.93 -23.18
CA PRO A 818 -4.77 4.57 -22.28
C PRO A 818 -3.41 4.80 -22.93
N GLU A 819 -2.90 6.02 -22.85
CA GLU A 819 -1.57 6.41 -23.32
C GLU A 819 -0.78 7.14 -22.23
N ILE A 820 0.54 7.03 -22.26
CA ILE A 820 1.43 7.73 -21.36
C ILE A 820 1.86 9.03 -22.03
N ILE A 821 1.47 10.16 -21.47
CA ILE A 821 1.77 11.50 -22.03
C ILE A 821 2.86 12.23 -21.23
N GLY A 822 3.40 11.61 -20.22
CA GLY A 822 4.49 12.13 -19.40
C GLY A 822 4.95 11.11 -18.35
N PRO A 823 6.05 11.39 -17.63
CA PRO A 823 6.65 10.41 -16.72
C PRO A 823 5.71 9.92 -15.61
N ASP A 824 4.76 10.75 -15.19
CA ASP A 824 3.78 10.45 -14.13
C ASP A 824 2.34 10.68 -14.60
N THR A 825 2.13 10.82 -15.88
CA THR A 825 0.84 11.25 -16.43
C THR A 825 0.35 10.24 -17.46
N MET A 826 -0.88 9.80 -17.30
CA MET A 826 -1.59 8.93 -18.19
C MET A 826 -2.85 9.66 -18.67
N HIS A 827 -3.19 9.48 -19.92
CA HIS A 827 -4.42 9.96 -20.53
C HIS A 827 -5.22 8.81 -21.12
N ILE A 828 -6.53 8.87 -21.03
CA ILE A 828 -7.43 7.90 -21.66
C ILE A 828 -8.17 8.61 -22.77
N ARG A 829 -7.88 8.23 -24.01
CA ARG A 829 -8.54 8.78 -25.20
C ARG A 829 -10.00 8.37 -25.19
N LYS A 830 -10.89 9.38 -25.25
CA LYS A 830 -12.34 9.16 -25.16
C LYS A 830 -12.89 8.44 -26.39
N GLU A 831 -12.30 8.70 -27.52
CA GLU A 831 -12.68 8.17 -28.82
C GLU A 831 -12.52 6.64 -28.89
N ASP A 832 -11.53 6.12 -28.22
CA ASP A 832 -11.21 4.69 -28.21
C ASP A 832 -11.76 3.97 -26.96
N CYS A 833 -12.15 4.69 -25.93
CA CYS A 833 -12.55 4.09 -24.65
C CYS A 833 -14.03 3.67 -24.65
N VAL A 834 -14.29 2.38 -24.60
CA VAL A 834 -15.64 1.80 -24.48
C VAL A 834 -16.15 1.68 -23.04
N ALA A 835 -15.44 2.27 -22.08
CA ALA A 835 -15.77 2.30 -20.64
C ALA A 835 -16.06 0.90 -20.02
N CYS A 836 -15.36 -0.15 -20.48
CA CYS A 836 -15.57 -1.52 -20.00
C CYS A 836 -15.19 -1.75 -18.52
N GLY A 837 -14.51 -0.79 -17.88
CA GLY A 837 -14.17 -0.84 -16.46
C GLY A 837 -12.94 -1.69 -16.10
N MET A 838 -12.28 -2.39 -17.04
CA MET A 838 -11.14 -3.24 -16.72
C MET A 838 -9.97 -2.48 -16.10
N CYS A 839 -9.62 -1.32 -16.66
CA CYS A 839 -8.56 -0.48 -16.09
C CYS A 839 -8.91 0.04 -14.70
N PHE A 840 -10.17 0.39 -14.43
CA PHE A 840 -10.67 0.77 -13.11
C PHE A 840 -10.52 -0.37 -12.10
N ASN A 841 -11.04 -1.55 -12.43
CA ASN A 841 -11.02 -2.72 -11.53
C ASN A 841 -9.61 -3.25 -11.26
N ARG A 842 -8.69 -3.07 -12.21
CA ARG A 842 -7.31 -3.57 -12.12
C ARG A 842 -6.31 -2.52 -11.66
N CYS A 843 -6.72 -1.24 -11.53
CA CYS A 843 -5.81 -0.18 -11.10
C CYS A 843 -5.26 -0.48 -9.70
N PRO A 844 -3.95 -0.75 -9.56
CA PRO A 844 -3.39 -1.14 -8.28
C PRO A 844 -3.30 0.03 -7.29
N ASN A 845 -3.47 1.25 -7.75
CA ASN A 845 -3.31 2.47 -6.95
C ASN A 845 -4.62 3.25 -6.76
N GLY A 846 -5.76 2.74 -7.27
CA GLY A 846 -7.04 3.44 -7.21
C GLY A 846 -7.05 4.77 -7.98
N ASN A 847 -6.27 4.84 -9.06
CA ASN A 847 -6.04 6.08 -9.83
C ASN A 847 -7.01 6.28 -11.01
N ILE A 848 -8.01 5.44 -11.13
CA ILE A 848 -9.00 5.50 -12.20
C ILE A 848 -10.37 5.54 -11.57
N GLU A 849 -11.20 6.47 -12.01
CA GLU A 849 -12.59 6.62 -11.57
C GLU A 849 -13.53 6.38 -12.75
N MET A 850 -14.58 5.62 -12.53
CA MET A 850 -15.70 5.50 -13.45
C MET A 850 -16.73 6.58 -13.10
N VAL A 851 -17.05 7.43 -14.07
CA VAL A 851 -18.04 8.49 -13.89
C VAL A 851 -19.16 8.26 -14.88
N ASP A 852 -20.36 8.05 -14.36
CA ASP A 852 -21.58 8.04 -15.16
C ASP A 852 -21.89 9.48 -15.58
N LEU A 853 -22.01 9.71 -16.87
CA LEU A 853 -22.36 11.02 -17.42
C LEU A 853 -23.86 11.26 -17.54
N GLY A 854 -24.68 10.33 -17.06
CA GLY A 854 -26.13 10.49 -16.96
C GLY A 854 -26.84 10.59 -18.32
N TYR A 855 -26.27 10.03 -19.38
CA TYR A 855 -27.00 9.96 -20.66
C TYR A 855 -28.07 8.89 -20.58
N THR A 856 -29.29 9.30 -20.37
CA THR A 856 -30.47 8.51 -20.73
C THR A 856 -30.68 8.67 -22.25
N VAL A 857 -30.81 7.57 -22.96
CA VAL A 857 -31.28 7.55 -24.35
C VAL A 857 -32.79 7.80 -24.34
#